data_3c8d6bcad73fefa442850444abb44167
#
_entry.id   3c8d6bcad73fefa442850444abb44167
#
_cell.length_a   1.000
_cell.length_b   1.000
_cell.length_c   1.000
_cell.angle_alpha   90.00
_cell.angle_beta   90.00
_cell.angle_gamma   90.00
#
_symmetry.space_group_name_H-M   'P 1'
#
loop_
_entity.id
_entity.type
_entity.pdbx_description
1 polymer ?
#
loop_
_entity_poly.entity_id
_entity_poly.type
_entity_poly.pdbx_seq_one_letter_code
_entity_poly.pdbx_strand_id
1 'polypeptide(L)'
;MEQKNFKRTTVTAALPYANGGVHIGHLAGVYVPADIYVRYLRLKKQDVVFIGGSDEHGVPVTIRAKKEGITVQEVVDRYHNLIKKSFEDFGISFDVYSRTTSPTHNKFASDFFRTLYDKGVLEEKVEEQFCDEVTGEFLTDRNIVGTCPRCGAEGAYGDQCEKCGATLSPEELINPTNKNNPGHGLVKKPTKNWYLPLNKYQDWLKKWILEGHKEWRTNVYGQCKSWLDMDLQPRAMTRDLDWGIPVPVEGADGKVLYVWFDAPIGYISNTKELCDAQPEKWGTWQKWWQDPETRLVHFIGKDNIVFHCIIFPTMLKAHGDDILPDNVPANEFLNLEDDKISTSRNWAVWLHEYLVDLPGKQDVLRYVLTANAPETKDNNFTWKDFQERNNSELVAVYGNFVNRALQLTKKYWGGVVPACGELQEVDEKAIAEFKDVKEKVEQYLNVFKFREAQKEAMNLARIGNRYITECEPWKVWKTDPKRVETILNISLQLVANLAIAFEPFLPFSSEKLRKMINMPNFEWTQLGSTDLLKAGTQLGEPELLFEKIEDEVIERQLQKLADTKKANEEASYQAAPIKPEVSFDDFEKLDIRVGHILNCEKVKKSKKLLKFTIDDGSGVERTICSGIAAYYEPEQLIGKDVLFVANFAPRKMMGIESQGMILSAVNFDGSLNVTSLLGKVKPGSQVG
;
A
#
# COMPACT_ATOMS: atom_id res chain seq x y z
N MET A 1 33.11 -3.55 -12.80
CA MET A 1 32.53 -2.58 -13.77
C MET A 1 32.99 -1.20 -13.34
N GLU A 2 33.53 -0.39 -14.25
CA GLU A 2 33.79 1.02 -13.95
C GLU A 2 32.48 1.68 -13.53
N GLN A 3 32.50 2.37 -12.40
CA GLN A 3 31.34 3.09 -11.88
C GLN A 3 31.04 4.23 -12.88
N LYS A 4 29.97 4.11 -13.64
CA LYS A 4 29.53 5.18 -14.56
C LYS A 4 29.30 6.44 -13.76
N ASN A 5 29.99 7.51 -14.12
CA ASN A 5 29.81 8.80 -13.47
C ASN A 5 28.72 9.59 -14.21
N PHE A 6 27.51 9.55 -13.71
CA PHE A 6 26.38 10.29 -14.29
C PHE A 6 26.40 11.75 -13.85
N LYS A 7 26.04 12.66 -14.75
CA LYS A 7 25.92 14.09 -14.45
C LYS A 7 24.59 14.43 -13.77
N ARG A 8 23.52 13.65 -14.07
CA ARG A 8 22.18 13.88 -13.57
C ARG A 8 21.41 12.58 -13.41
N THR A 9 20.26 12.68 -12.72
CA THR A 9 19.40 11.49 -12.48
C THR A 9 17.95 11.82 -12.80
N THR A 10 17.30 10.98 -13.59
CA THR A 10 15.84 10.91 -13.75
C THR A 10 15.32 9.83 -12.80
N VAL A 11 14.47 10.22 -11.87
CA VAL A 11 13.80 9.31 -10.93
C VAL A 11 12.32 9.29 -11.26
N THR A 12 11.75 8.12 -11.42
CA THR A 12 10.31 7.93 -11.62
C THR A 12 9.72 7.07 -10.52
N ALA A 13 8.47 7.30 -10.19
CA ALA A 13 7.66 6.44 -9.33
C ALA A 13 6.50 5.87 -10.14
N ALA A 14 6.18 4.60 -9.96
CA ALA A 14 5.09 3.93 -10.68
C ALA A 14 3.80 4.76 -10.59
N LEU A 15 3.14 4.96 -11.73
CA LEU A 15 1.91 5.75 -11.80
C LEU A 15 0.75 4.98 -11.15
N PRO A 16 0.08 5.51 -10.13
CA PRO A 16 -1.09 4.87 -9.55
C PRO A 16 -2.29 5.01 -10.48
N TYR A 17 -3.14 3.99 -10.51
CA TYR A 17 -4.43 4.08 -11.20
C TYR A 17 -5.35 5.12 -10.56
N ALA A 18 -5.95 6.00 -11.38
CA ALA A 18 -6.91 6.99 -10.93
C ALA A 18 -8.34 6.41 -10.74
N ASN A 19 -8.44 5.32 -10.00
CA ASN A 19 -9.71 4.64 -9.66
C ASN A 19 -9.94 4.49 -8.14
N GLY A 20 -9.06 5.06 -7.33
CA GLY A 20 -9.08 5.03 -5.88
C GLY A 20 -7.99 5.91 -5.28
N GLY A 21 -7.98 6.08 -3.97
CA GLY A 21 -6.90 6.75 -3.25
C GLY A 21 -5.62 5.89 -3.19
N VAL A 22 -4.52 6.49 -2.72
CA VAL A 22 -3.31 5.76 -2.38
C VAL A 22 -3.34 5.33 -0.91
N HIS A 23 -2.75 4.17 -0.61
CA HIS A 23 -2.69 3.60 0.73
C HIS A 23 -1.24 3.33 1.15
N ILE A 24 -1.05 2.96 2.43
CA ILE A 24 0.28 2.72 3.03
C ILE A 24 1.14 1.72 2.25
N GLY A 25 0.54 0.73 1.59
CA GLY A 25 1.27 -0.22 0.74
C GLY A 25 1.92 0.45 -0.47
N HIS A 26 1.21 1.37 -1.13
CA HIS A 26 1.78 2.18 -2.20
C HIS A 26 2.90 3.09 -1.68
N LEU A 27 2.69 3.72 -0.52
CA LEU A 27 3.69 4.60 0.09
C LEU A 27 4.98 3.85 0.43
N ALA A 28 4.88 2.73 1.14
CA ALA A 28 6.04 1.92 1.53
C ALA A 28 6.72 1.25 0.34
N GLY A 29 5.92 0.83 -0.65
CA GLY A 29 6.42 0.13 -1.84
C GLY A 29 7.16 1.03 -2.82
N VAL A 30 6.68 2.26 -3.00
CA VAL A 30 7.11 3.12 -4.12
C VAL A 30 7.46 4.54 -3.69
N TYR A 31 6.50 5.30 -3.11
CA TYR A 31 6.60 6.76 -3.07
C TYR A 31 7.53 7.28 -1.98
N VAL A 32 7.50 6.68 -0.79
CA VAL A 32 8.41 7.07 0.31
C VAL A 32 9.86 6.76 -0.03
N PRO A 33 10.23 5.55 -0.49
CA PRO A 33 11.61 5.27 -0.87
C PRO A 33 12.11 6.13 -2.06
N ALA A 34 11.25 6.43 -3.04
CA ALA A 34 11.61 7.31 -4.14
C ALA A 34 11.89 8.74 -3.64
N ASP A 35 11.03 9.29 -2.80
CA ASP A 35 11.17 10.63 -2.23
C ASP A 35 12.42 10.75 -1.34
N ILE A 36 12.69 9.74 -0.51
CA ILE A 36 13.94 9.68 0.29
C ILE A 36 15.16 9.77 -0.61
N TYR A 37 15.19 8.99 -1.69
CA TYR A 37 16.31 8.97 -2.61
C TYR A 37 16.50 10.32 -3.31
N VAL A 38 15.41 10.92 -3.80
CA VAL A 38 15.45 12.22 -4.47
C VAL A 38 15.92 13.33 -3.53
N ARG A 39 15.38 13.38 -2.30
CA ARG A 39 15.81 14.36 -1.28
C ARG A 39 17.29 14.21 -0.96
N TYR A 40 17.78 12.99 -0.82
CA TYR A 40 19.21 12.72 -0.64
C TYR A 40 20.04 13.26 -1.80
N LEU A 41 19.65 13.00 -3.05
CA LEU A 41 20.37 13.51 -4.24
C LEU A 41 20.37 15.04 -4.29
N ARG A 42 19.23 15.69 -3.98
CA ARG A 42 19.11 17.15 -3.92
C ARG A 42 20.03 17.76 -2.84
N LEU A 43 20.12 17.12 -1.67
CA LEU A 43 21.04 17.54 -0.62
C LEU A 43 22.50 17.40 -1.03
N LYS A 44 22.83 16.46 -1.90
CA LYS A 44 24.16 16.32 -2.53
C LYS A 44 24.39 17.32 -3.67
N LYS A 45 23.44 18.21 -3.95
CA LYS A 45 23.48 19.15 -5.11
C LYS A 45 23.61 18.45 -6.45
N GLN A 46 23.11 17.21 -6.56
CA GLN A 46 23.03 16.54 -7.84
C GLN A 46 21.84 17.07 -8.65
N ASP A 47 22.03 17.15 -9.97
CA ASP A 47 20.94 17.50 -10.90
C ASP A 47 19.97 16.31 -10.97
N VAL A 48 18.76 16.46 -10.44
CA VAL A 48 17.76 15.39 -10.34
C VAL A 48 16.38 15.91 -10.66
N VAL A 49 15.63 15.12 -11.43
CA VAL A 49 14.20 15.34 -11.70
C VAL A 49 13.39 14.16 -11.13
N PHE A 50 12.29 14.46 -10.43
CA PHE A 50 11.39 13.48 -9.86
C PHE A 50 10.02 13.52 -10.53
N ILE A 51 9.71 12.46 -11.28
CA ILE A 51 8.55 12.36 -12.15
C ILE A 51 7.48 11.47 -11.50
N GLY A 52 6.28 12.02 -11.38
CA GLY A 52 5.07 11.32 -10.98
C GLY A 52 3.89 11.64 -11.90
N GLY A 53 2.79 10.96 -11.65
CA GLY A 53 1.53 11.17 -12.37
C GLY A 53 0.54 10.08 -12.04
N SER A 54 -0.67 10.16 -12.62
CA SER A 54 -1.70 9.12 -12.53
C SER A 54 -1.88 8.37 -13.84
N ASP A 55 -2.07 7.07 -13.73
CA ASP A 55 -2.54 6.23 -14.83
C ASP A 55 -4.06 6.28 -14.87
N GLU A 56 -4.61 6.77 -15.98
CA GLU A 56 -6.02 7.11 -16.13
C GLU A 56 -6.73 6.29 -17.20
N HIS A 57 -6.01 5.40 -17.86
CA HIS A 57 -6.55 4.52 -18.89
C HIS A 57 -6.78 3.11 -18.37
N GLY A 58 -7.51 2.30 -19.16
CA GLY A 58 -7.74 0.89 -18.90
C GLY A 58 -9.01 0.57 -18.10
N VAL A 59 -9.29 -0.72 -18.03
CA VAL A 59 -10.53 -1.32 -17.53
C VAL A 59 -10.86 -0.98 -16.07
N PRO A 60 -9.91 -0.91 -15.11
CA PRO A 60 -10.26 -0.62 -13.73
C PRO A 60 -10.98 0.70 -13.52
N VAL A 61 -10.66 1.71 -14.34
CA VAL A 61 -11.31 3.03 -14.28
C VAL A 61 -12.73 2.98 -14.81
N THR A 62 -12.95 2.28 -15.95
CA THR A 62 -14.29 2.13 -16.54
C THR A 62 -15.23 1.33 -15.65
N ILE A 63 -14.72 0.27 -14.99
CA ILE A 63 -15.49 -0.48 -13.98
C ILE A 63 -15.90 0.43 -12.82
N ARG A 64 -15.01 1.28 -12.35
CA ARG A 64 -15.30 2.23 -11.28
C ARG A 64 -16.40 3.23 -11.68
N ALA A 65 -16.30 3.79 -12.89
CA ALA A 65 -17.29 4.70 -13.44
C ALA A 65 -18.69 4.05 -13.53
N LYS A 66 -18.77 2.83 -14.06
CA LYS A 66 -20.02 2.05 -14.11
C LYS A 66 -20.61 1.81 -12.70
N LYS A 67 -19.76 1.45 -11.73
CA LYS A 67 -20.18 1.21 -10.33
C LYS A 67 -20.71 2.46 -9.66
N GLU A 68 -20.12 3.62 -9.93
CA GLU A 68 -20.54 4.91 -9.33
C GLU A 68 -21.63 5.64 -10.12
N GLY A 69 -21.95 5.19 -11.33
CA GLY A 69 -22.97 5.81 -12.19
C GLY A 69 -22.57 7.19 -12.71
N ILE A 70 -21.27 7.44 -12.92
CA ILE A 70 -20.68 8.69 -13.41
C ILE A 70 -19.80 8.43 -14.64
N THR A 71 -19.38 9.49 -15.32
CA THR A 71 -18.50 9.37 -16.48
C THR A 71 -17.09 8.93 -16.06
N VAL A 72 -16.35 8.31 -17.00
CA VAL A 72 -14.96 7.92 -16.77
C VAL A 72 -14.08 9.14 -16.50
N GLN A 73 -14.35 10.26 -17.18
CA GLN A 73 -13.62 11.52 -16.98
C GLN A 73 -13.81 12.05 -15.54
N GLU A 74 -15.03 12.02 -15.01
CA GLU A 74 -15.30 12.45 -13.63
C GLU A 74 -14.57 11.57 -12.59
N VAL A 75 -14.44 10.26 -12.87
CA VAL A 75 -13.68 9.35 -12.01
C VAL A 75 -12.20 9.75 -11.98
N VAL A 76 -11.57 9.86 -13.15
CA VAL A 76 -10.14 10.15 -13.23
C VAL A 76 -9.81 11.53 -12.69
N ASP A 77 -10.65 12.54 -12.95
CA ASP A 77 -10.45 13.90 -12.43
C ASP A 77 -10.49 13.92 -10.89
N ARG A 78 -11.47 13.23 -10.30
CA ARG A 78 -11.62 13.11 -8.84
C ARG A 78 -10.39 12.46 -8.21
N TYR A 79 -10.01 11.29 -8.72
CA TYR A 79 -8.93 10.51 -8.10
C TYR A 79 -7.54 11.07 -8.41
N HIS A 80 -7.32 11.66 -9.60
CA HIS A 80 -6.10 12.41 -9.87
C HIS A 80 -5.88 13.52 -8.84
N ASN A 81 -6.90 14.36 -8.63
CA ASN A 81 -6.82 15.47 -7.68
C ASN A 81 -6.66 15.01 -6.25
N LEU A 82 -7.38 13.95 -5.83
CA LEU A 82 -7.27 13.36 -4.50
C LEU A 82 -5.84 12.83 -4.23
N ILE A 83 -5.29 12.08 -5.19
CA ILE A 83 -3.96 11.48 -5.06
C ILE A 83 -2.88 12.57 -5.04
N LYS A 84 -2.94 13.52 -5.98
CA LYS A 84 -2.02 14.65 -6.07
C LYS A 84 -1.98 15.44 -4.76
N LYS A 85 -3.14 15.85 -4.27
CA LYS A 85 -3.26 16.59 -3.01
C LYS A 85 -2.74 15.78 -1.82
N SER A 86 -3.03 14.48 -1.78
CA SER A 86 -2.54 13.61 -0.70
C SER A 86 -1.02 13.50 -0.70
N PHE A 87 -0.38 13.41 -1.87
CA PHE A 87 1.08 13.41 -1.98
C PHE A 87 1.70 14.73 -1.55
N GLU A 88 1.11 15.86 -1.98
CA GLU A 88 1.55 17.20 -1.57
C GLU A 88 1.48 17.36 -0.06
N ASP A 89 0.36 17.02 0.57
CA ASP A 89 0.15 17.12 2.02
C ASP A 89 1.04 16.16 2.83
N PHE A 90 1.41 15.03 2.23
CA PHE A 90 2.32 14.05 2.81
C PHE A 90 3.80 14.38 2.58
N GLY A 91 4.07 15.38 1.76
CA GLY A 91 5.43 15.86 1.47
C GLY A 91 6.21 14.98 0.49
N ILE A 92 5.54 14.30 -0.45
CA ILE A 92 6.23 13.68 -1.60
C ILE A 92 6.63 14.79 -2.58
N SER A 93 7.91 14.93 -2.86
CA SER A 93 8.49 16.12 -3.49
C SER A 93 8.63 15.99 -5.00
N PHE A 94 7.59 15.56 -5.72
CA PHE A 94 7.58 15.52 -7.18
C PHE A 94 7.91 16.88 -7.79
N ASP A 95 8.73 16.91 -8.85
CA ASP A 95 8.91 18.11 -9.69
C ASP A 95 7.74 18.29 -10.64
N VAL A 96 7.13 17.19 -11.07
CA VAL A 96 5.88 17.17 -11.83
C VAL A 96 5.02 15.97 -11.42
N TYR A 97 3.74 16.22 -11.22
CA TYR A 97 2.72 15.20 -11.08
C TYR A 97 1.63 15.44 -12.12
N SER A 98 1.68 14.74 -13.24
CA SER A 98 0.77 14.89 -14.37
C SER A 98 -0.15 13.66 -14.54
N ARG A 99 -0.67 13.40 -15.74
CA ARG A 99 -1.69 12.40 -15.99
C ARG A 99 -1.64 11.85 -17.42
N THR A 100 -2.04 10.59 -17.62
CA THR A 100 -2.04 9.98 -18.94
C THR A 100 -3.17 10.47 -19.88
N THR A 101 -4.19 11.14 -19.34
CA THR A 101 -5.22 11.82 -20.17
C THR A 101 -4.80 13.20 -20.64
N SER A 102 -3.59 13.69 -20.31
CA SER A 102 -3.16 15.01 -20.76
C SER A 102 -2.99 15.08 -22.30
N PRO A 103 -3.27 16.23 -22.92
CA PRO A 103 -3.06 16.39 -24.37
C PRO A 103 -1.63 16.12 -24.81
N THR A 104 -0.64 16.50 -24.00
CA THR A 104 0.79 16.23 -24.26
C THR A 104 1.07 14.75 -24.29
N HIS A 105 0.55 14.01 -23.32
CA HIS A 105 0.72 12.57 -23.26
C HIS A 105 0.05 11.88 -24.45
N ASN A 106 -1.21 12.21 -24.74
CA ASN A 106 -1.94 11.65 -25.88
C ASN A 106 -1.15 11.79 -27.19
N LYS A 107 -0.64 12.98 -27.45
CA LYS A 107 0.18 13.24 -28.64
C LYS A 107 1.49 12.42 -28.58
N PHE A 108 2.18 12.44 -27.45
CA PHE A 108 3.49 11.79 -27.31
C PHE A 108 3.40 10.26 -27.45
N ALA A 109 2.41 9.64 -26.82
CA ALA A 109 2.19 8.19 -26.91
C ALA A 109 1.76 7.77 -28.33
N SER A 110 0.92 8.58 -28.99
CA SER A 110 0.56 8.36 -30.39
C SER A 110 1.78 8.46 -31.32
N ASP A 111 2.63 9.49 -31.15
CA ASP A 111 3.84 9.65 -31.94
C ASP A 111 4.86 8.52 -31.67
N PHE A 112 4.95 8.06 -30.42
CA PHE A 112 5.82 6.92 -30.05
C PHE A 112 5.35 5.62 -30.73
N PHE A 113 4.06 5.33 -30.68
CA PHE A 113 3.49 4.15 -31.37
C PHE A 113 3.72 4.23 -32.87
N ARG A 114 3.46 5.39 -33.50
CA ARG A 114 3.68 5.60 -34.95
C ARG A 114 5.14 5.40 -35.33
N THR A 115 6.07 5.87 -34.51
CA THR A 115 7.52 5.64 -34.74
C THR A 115 7.85 4.15 -34.76
N LEU A 116 7.31 3.36 -33.85
CA LEU A 116 7.52 1.91 -33.86
C LEU A 116 6.86 1.23 -35.08
N TYR A 117 5.67 1.69 -35.46
CA TYR A 117 4.95 1.20 -36.63
C TYR A 117 5.71 1.51 -37.93
N ASP A 118 6.11 2.74 -38.15
CA ASP A 118 6.85 3.20 -39.34
C ASP A 118 8.23 2.51 -39.48
N LYS A 119 8.87 2.20 -38.35
CA LYS A 119 10.10 1.38 -38.32
C LYS A 119 9.87 -0.11 -38.60
N GLY A 120 8.62 -0.56 -38.76
CA GLY A 120 8.29 -1.96 -38.96
C GLY A 120 8.62 -2.86 -37.74
N VAL A 121 8.64 -2.29 -36.54
CA VAL A 121 8.89 -3.04 -35.29
C VAL A 121 7.65 -3.84 -34.90
N LEU A 122 6.45 -3.23 -35.03
CA LEU A 122 5.19 -3.84 -34.63
C LEU A 122 4.70 -4.86 -35.66
N GLU A 123 4.28 -6.02 -35.20
CA GLU A 123 3.70 -7.08 -36.01
C GLU A 123 2.18 -7.02 -35.98
N GLU A 124 1.53 -7.00 -37.15
CA GLU A 124 0.07 -7.13 -37.22
C GLU A 124 -0.35 -8.58 -37.14
N LYS A 125 -1.30 -8.92 -36.26
CA LYS A 125 -1.87 -10.26 -36.15
C LYS A 125 -3.38 -10.16 -35.97
N VAL A 126 -4.07 -11.10 -36.58
CA VAL A 126 -5.50 -11.33 -36.36
C VAL A 126 -5.64 -12.56 -35.47
N GLU A 127 -6.24 -12.38 -34.30
CA GLU A 127 -6.49 -13.44 -33.33
C GLU A 127 -7.96 -13.44 -32.94
N GLU A 128 -8.45 -14.60 -32.52
CA GLU A 128 -9.80 -14.69 -31.96
C GLU A 128 -9.78 -14.29 -30.48
N GLN A 129 -10.61 -13.32 -30.10
CA GLN A 129 -10.79 -12.88 -28.73
C GLN A 129 -12.23 -13.13 -28.25
N PHE A 130 -12.38 -13.33 -26.95
CA PHE A 130 -13.68 -13.48 -26.33
C PHE A 130 -14.48 -12.18 -26.37
N CYS A 131 -15.75 -12.31 -26.74
CA CYS A 131 -16.77 -11.26 -26.71
C CYS A 131 -17.96 -11.74 -25.87
N ASP A 132 -18.66 -10.78 -25.30
CA ASP A 132 -19.99 -10.99 -24.75
C ASP A 132 -20.95 -11.38 -25.88
N GLU A 133 -21.60 -12.51 -25.76
CA GLU A 133 -22.49 -13.05 -26.81
C GLU A 133 -23.66 -12.12 -27.11
N VAL A 134 -24.17 -11.39 -26.09
CA VAL A 134 -25.37 -10.57 -26.21
C VAL A 134 -25.01 -9.16 -26.67
N THR A 135 -23.99 -8.52 -26.08
CA THR A 135 -23.64 -7.14 -26.40
C THR A 135 -22.67 -7.04 -27.59
N GLY A 136 -21.93 -8.11 -27.90
CA GLY A 136 -20.88 -8.10 -28.89
C GLY A 136 -19.60 -7.37 -28.50
N GLU A 137 -19.52 -6.86 -27.28
CA GLU A 137 -18.38 -6.15 -26.71
C GLU A 137 -17.19 -7.12 -26.51
N PHE A 138 -16.00 -6.73 -26.97
CA PHE A 138 -14.79 -7.51 -26.67
C PHE A 138 -14.46 -7.45 -25.19
N LEU A 139 -14.15 -8.61 -24.63
CA LEU A 139 -13.84 -8.73 -23.20
C LEU A 139 -12.34 -8.74 -23.01
N THR A 140 -11.88 -7.88 -22.12
CA THR A 140 -10.48 -7.88 -21.71
C THR A 140 -10.20 -8.99 -20.73
N ASP A 141 -8.94 -9.34 -20.58
CA ASP A 141 -8.45 -10.41 -19.74
C ASP A 141 -9.04 -10.40 -18.31
N ARG A 142 -9.28 -9.21 -17.72
CA ARG A 142 -9.86 -9.05 -16.37
C ARG A 142 -11.38 -9.10 -16.31
N ASN A 143 -12.03 -9.07 -17.46
CA ASN A 143 -13.48 -9.27 -17.56
C ASN A 143 -13.85 -10.75 -17.73
N ILE A 144 -12.86 -11.64 -17.87
CA ILE A 144 -13.03 -13.07 -17.96
C ILE A 144 -12.44 -13.71 -16.71
N VAL A 145 -13.22 -14.56 -16.08
CA VAL A 145 -12.83 -15.33 -14.89
C VAL A 145 -13.10 -16.80 -15.07
N GLY A 146 -12.30 -17.63 -14.45
CA GLY A 146 -12.44 -19.07 -14.50
C GLY A 146 -11.59 -19.75 -13.43
N THR A 147 -11.40 -21.07 -13.57
CA THR A 147 -10.52 -21.81 -12.66
C THR A 147 -9.09 -21.79 -13.19
N CYS A 148 -8.13 -21.47 -12.33
CA CYS A 148 -6.72 -21.45 -12.69
C CYS A 148 -6.22 -22.87 -13.03
N PRO A 149 -5.64 -23.10 -14.21
CA PRO A 149 -5.15 -24.43 -14.62
C PRO A 149 -3.92 -24.87 -13.83
N ARG A 150 -3.24 -23.94 -13.15
CA ARG A 150 -1.99 -24.24 -12.42
C ARG A 150 -2.20 -24.58 -10.94
N CYS A 151 -3.12 -23.92 -10.26
CA CYS A 151 -3.35 -24.14 -8.83
C CYS A 151 -4.78 -24.52 -8.45
N GLY A 152 -5.70 -24.64 -9.42
CA GLY A 152 -7.10 -24.99 -9.20
C GLY A 152 -7.92 -23.91 -8.47
N ALA A 153 -7.41 -22.69 -8.34
CA ALA A 153 -8.17 -21.62 -7.69
C ALA A 153 -9.31 -21.15 -8.58
N GLU A 154 -10.51 -21.07 -8.04
CA GLU A 154 -11.66 -20.45 -8.68
C GLU A 154 -11.53 -18.93 -8.71
N GLY A 155 -12.16 -18.28 -9.71
CA GLY A 155 -12.15 -16.83 -9.86
C GLY A 155 -10.81 -16.23 -10.30
N ALA A 156 -9.92 -17.04 -10.92
CA ALA A 156 -8.70 -16.54 -11.54
C ALA A 156 -9.06 -15.66 -12.75
N TYR A 157 -8.35 -14.53 -12.92
CA TYR A 157 -8.52 -13.66 -14.08
C TYR A 157 -7.78 -14.18 -15.31
N GLY A 158 -8.23 -13.75 -16.48
CA GLY A 158 -7.61 -14.14 -17.74
C GLY A 158 -6.18 -13.64 -17.95
N ASP A 159 -5.69 -12.67 -17.15
CA ASP A 159 -4.31 -12.18 -17.21
C ASP A 159 -3.41 -12.78 -16.12
N GLN A 160 -3.99 -13.06 -14.95
CA GLN A 160 -3.22 -13.53 -13.79
C GLN A 160 -4.09 -14.23 -12.75
N CYS A 161 -3.56 -15.28 -12.14
CA CYS A 161 -4.14 -15.86 -10.94
C CYS A 161 -3.68 -15.12 -9.69
N GLU A 162 -4.60 -14.47 -8.98
CA GLU A 162 -4.26 -13.73 -7.76
C GLU A 162 -3.76 -14.63 -6.60
N LYS A 163 -4.08 -15.94 -6.64
CA LYS A 163 -3.67 -16.89 -5.59
C LYS A 163 -2.23 -17.37 -5.77
N CYS A 164 -1.84 -17.79 -6.97
CA CYS A 164 -0.50 -18.34 -7.21
C CYS A 164 0.43 -17.39 -7.98
N GLY A 165 -0.08 -16.25 -8.45
CA GLY A 165 0.69 -15.26 -9.20
C GLY A 165 1.02 -15.66 -10.65
N ALA A 166 0.52 -16.80 -11.14
CA ALA A 166 0.79 -17.25 -12.48
C ALA A 166 0.16 -16.31 -13.51
N THR A 167 0.93 -15.93 -14.53
CA THR A 167 0.40 -15.25 -15.72
C THR A 167 -0.42 -16.24 -16.53
N LEU A 168 -1.58 -15.81 -17.00
CA LEU A 168 -2.54 -16.60 -17.73
C LEU A 168 -2.96 -15.88 -19.02
N SER A 169 -3.62 -16.60 -19.91
CA SER A 169 -4.49 -16.05 -20.94
C SER A 169 -5.94 -16.51 -20.70
N PRO A 170 -6.95 -15.79 -21.23
CA PRO A 170 -8.35 -16.22 -21.09
C PRO A 170 -8.63 -17.63 -21.61
N GLU A 171 -7.87 -18.07 -22.62
CA GLU A 171 -7.98 -19.41 -23.23
C GLU A 171 -7.44 -20.52 -22.32
N GLU A 172 -6.53 -20.22 -21.41
CA GLU A 172 -5.97 -21.19 -20.48
C GLU A 172 -6.89 -21.46 -19.29
N LEU A 173 -7.84 -20.55 -19.02
CA LEU A 173 -8.79 -20.72 -17.91
C LEU A 173 -9.69 -21.94 -18.13
N ILE A 174 -9.91 -22.69 -17.08
CA ILE A 174 -10.89 -23.77 -17.07
C ILE A 174 -12.26 -23.14 -16.78
N ASN A 175 -13.25 -23.43 -17.64
CA ASN A 175 -14.62 -22.89 -17.57
C ASN A 175 -14.64 -21.34 -17.50
N PRO A 176 -14.11 -20.63 -18.50
CA PRO A 176 -14.12 -19.18 -18.51
C PRO A 176 -15.56 -18.64 -18.56
N THR A 177 -15.83 -17.59 -17.81
CA THR A 177 -17.13 -16.91 -17.73
C THR A 177 -16.97 -15.41 -17.82
N ASN A 178 -18.01 -14.70 -18.28
CA ASN A 178 -18.07 -13.26 -18.31
C ASN A 178 -18.33 -12.71 -16.91
N LYS A 179 -17.37 -12.04 -16.32
CA LYS A 179 -17.47 -11.47 -14.98
C LYS A 179 -18.46 -10.31 -14.91
N ASN A 180 -18.53 -9.49 -15.97
CA ASN A 180 -19.37 -8.29 -15.99
C ASN A 180 -20.85 -8.66 -16.14
N ASN A 181 -21.13 -9.71 -16.89
CA ASN A 181 -22.46 -10.23 -17.16
C ASN A 181 -22.48 -11.76 -17.01
N PRO A 182 -22.53 -12.30 -15.77
CA PRO A 182 -22.40 -13.75 -15.53
C PRO A 182 -23.43 -14.63 -16.21
N GLY A 183 -24.55 -14.03 -16.67
CA GLY A 183 -25.60 -14.73 -17.43
C GLY A 183 -25.39 -14.73 -18.94
N HIS A 184 -24.39 -14.00 -19.46
CA HIS A 184 -24.11 -13.96 -20.91
C HIS A 184 -23.06 -15.00 -21.27
N GLY A 185 -23.26 -15.66 -22.42
CA GLY A 185 -22.27 -16.56 -23.01
C GLY A 185 -21.03 -15.83 -23.51
N LEU A 186 -19.96 -16.58 -23.70
CA LEU A 186 -18.74 -16.12 -24.35
C LEU A 186 -18.67 -16.66 -25.78
N VAL A 187 -18.46 -15.76 -26.74
CA VAL A 187 -18.19 -16.12 -28.15
C VAL A 187 -16.82 -15.57 -28.55
N LYS A 188 -16.16 -16.23 -29.49
CA LYS A 188 -14.91 -15.73 -30.06
C LYS A 188 -15.17 -14.99 -31.36
N LYS A 189 -14.52 -13.83 -31.52
CA LYS A 189 -14.54 -13.04 -32.75
C LYS A 189 -13.12 -12.69 -33.19
N PRO A 190 -12.81 -12.64 -34.49
CA PRO A 190 -11.51 -12.23 -34.96
C PRO A 190 -11.33 -10.71 -34.71
N THR A 191 -10.17 -10.34 -34.19
CA THR A 191 -9.76 -8.94 -34.06
C THR A 191 -8.29 -8.79 -34.44
N LYS A 192 -7.95 -7.67 -35.11
CA LYS A 192 -6.59 -7.34 -35.49
C LYS A 192 -5.93 -6.49 -34.42
N ASN A 193 -4.75 -6.88 -33.95
CA ASN A 193 -3.95 -6.11 -32.99
C ASN A 193 -2.50 -5.99 -33.47
N TRP A 194 -1.76 -5.02 -32.90
CA TRP A 194 -0.34 -4.77 -33.13
C TRP A 194 0.47 -5.28 -31.96
N TYR A 195 1.47 -6.09 -32.27
CA TYR A 195 2.27 -6.83 -31.27
C TYR A 195 3.70 -6.34 -31.23
N LEU A 196 4.22 -6.08 -30.05
CA LEU A 196 5.64 -5.91 -29.82
C LEU A 196 6.31 -7.31 -29.77
N PRO A 197 7.23 -7.65 -30.71
CA PRO A 197 7.83 -8.98 -30.80
C PRO A 197 8.93 -9.15 -29.74
N LEU A 198 8.59 -9.34 -28.46
CA LEU A 198 9.52 -9.50 -27.36
C LEU A 198 10.54 -10.64 -27.59
N ASN A 199 10.11 -11.71 -28.28
CA ASN A 199 10.97 -12.83 -28.66
C ASN A 199 12.19 -12.39 -29.49
N LYS A 200 12.06 -11.38 -30.35
CA LYS A 200 13.19 -10.85 -31.15
C LYS A 200 14.22 -10.09 -30.32
N TYR A 201 13.84 -9.65 -29.12
CA TYR A 201 14.71 -8.92 -28.20
C TYR A 201 15.23 -9.78 -27.05
N GLN A 202 14.86 -11.05 -26.97
CA GLN A 202 15.18 -11.94 -25.84
C GLN A 202 16.69 -12.08 -25.61
N ASP A 203 17.50 -12.29 -26.65
CA ASP A 203 18.96 -12.42 -26.51
C ASP A 203 19.61 -11.13 -26.04
N TRP A 204 19.13 -9.97 -26.55
CA TRP A 204 19.60 -8.67 -26.10
C TRP A 204 19.21 -8.44 -24.62
N LEU A 205 17.98 -8.77 -24.21
CA LEU A 205 17.53 -8.66 -22.81
C LEU A 205 18.35 -9.56 -21.89
N LYS A 206 18.63 -10.81 -22.30
CA LYS A 206 19.48 -11.72 -21.53
C LYS A 206 20.86 -11.12 -21.30
N LYS A 207 21.49 -10.60 -22.34
CA LYS A 207 22.80 -9.95 -22.23
C LYS A 207 22.73 -8.69 -21.38
N TRP A 208 21.76 -7.83 -21.63
CA TRP A 208 21.65 -6.56 -20.92
C TRP A 208 21.35 -6.77 -19.43
N ILE A 209 20.36 -7.62 -19.06
CA ILE A 209 19.97 -7.83 -17.67
C ILE A 209 20.91 -8.82 -16.97
N LEU A 210 21.04 -10.06 -17.49
CA LEU A 210 21.68 -11.15 -16.74
C LEU A 210 23.19 -11.01 -16.67
N GLU A 211 23.82 -10.35 -17.64
CA GLU A 211 25.25 -10.07 -17.62
C GLU A 211 25.55 -8.65 -17.13
N GLY A 212 24.71 -7.67 -17.47
CA GLY A 212 24.93 -6.25 -17.25
C GLY A 212 24.43 -5.70 -15.93
N HIS A 213 23.42 -6.32 -15.29
CA HIS A 213 22.74 -5.78 -14.11
C HIS A 213 22.62 -6.80 -12.95
N LYS A 214 23.73 -7.44 -12.62
CA LYS A 214 23.80 -8.39 -11.48
C LYS A 214 23.67 -7.71 -10.12
N GLU A 215 23.86 -6.40 -10.06
CA GLU A 215 23.72 -5.55 -8.88
C GLU A 215 22.26 -5.21 -8.55
N TRP A 216 21.32 -5.45 -9.47
CA TRP A 216 19.90 -5.25 -9.19
C TRP A 216 19.44 -6.11 -8.01
N ARG A 217 18.41 -5.67 -7.31
CA ARG A 217 17.85 -6.42 -6.18
C ARG A 217 17.53 -7.86 -6.60
N THR A 218 17.73 -8.80 -5.68
CA THR A 218 17.58 -10.24 -5.92
C THR A 218 16.20 -10.62 -6.47
N ASN A 219 15.13 -9.98 -5.98
CA ASN A 219 13.77 -10.21 -6.48
C ASN A 219 13.61 -9.72 -7.93
N VAL A 220 14.13 -8.55 -8.26
CA VAL A 220 14.09 -7.99 -9.62
C VAL A 220 14.87 -8.87 -10.60
N TYR A 221 16.13 -9.15 -10.26
CA TYR A 221 16.99 -10.01 -11.08
C TYR A 221 16.39 -11.42 -11.25
N GLY A 222 15.91 -12.01 -10.15
CA GLY A 222 15.31 -13.35 -10.16
C GLY A 222 14.05 -13.45 -11.01
N GLN A 223 13.16 -12.46 -10.93
CA GLN A 223 11.94 -12.43 -11.74
C GLN A 223 12.26 -12.22 -13.22
N CYS A 224 13.18 -11.30 -13.55
CA CYS A 224 13.65 -11.12 -14.93
C CYS A 224 14.27 -12.40 -15.49
N LYS A 225 15.14 -13.07 -14.69
CA LYS A 225 15.74 -14.34 -15.10
C LYS A 225 14.68 -15.40 -15.36
N SER A 226 13.68 -15.54 -14.48
CA SER A 226 12.58 -16.50 -14.64
C SER A 226 11.81 -16.28 -15.95
N TRP A 227 11.54 -15.02 -16.30
CA TRP A 227 10.89 -14.68 -17.57
C TRP A 227 11.79 -14.94 -18.79
N LEU A 228 13.06 -14.61 -18.70
CA LEU A 228 14.02 -14.79 -19.81
C LEU A 228 14.46 -16.24 -20.00
N ASP A 229 14.27 -17.11 -19.00
CA ASP A 229 14.47 -18.55 -19.13
C ASP A 229 13.31 -19.24 -19.88
N MET A 230 12.14 -18.58 -20.00
CA MET A 230 11.03 -18.97 -20.86
C MET A 230 11.18 -18.30 -22.23
N ASP A 231 10.56 -18.88 -23.27
CA ASP A 231 10.49 -18.24 -24.59
C ASP A 231 9.51 -17.07 -24.54
N LEU A 232 10.03 -15.83 -24.65
CA LEU A 232 9.20 -14.63 -24.66
C LEU A 232 8.26 -14.66 -25.89
N GLN A 233 7.00 -14.33 -25.67
CA GLN A 233 6.00 -14.26 -26.73
C GLN A 233 5.77 -12.80 -27.15
N PRO A 234 5.41 -12.55 -28.42
CA PRO A 234 4.92 -11.25 -28.85
C PRO A 234 3.75 -10.79 -27.99
N ARG A 235 3.72 -9.51 -27.61
CA ARG A 235 2.68 -8.95 -26.76
C ARG A 235 1.88 -7.88 -27.47
N ALA A 236 0.54 -7.98 -27.44
CA ALA A 236 -0.37 -7.01 -28.06
C ALA A 236 -0.27 -5.65 -27.34
N MET A 237 -0.05 -4.59 -28.12
CA MET A 237 0.08 -3.20 -27.66
C MET A 237 -1.17 -2.38 -27.91
N THR A 238 -2.24 -3.04 -28.38
CA THR A 238 -3.55 -2.41 -28.65
C THR A 238 -4.68 -3.24 -28.04
N ARG A 239 -5.82 -2.61 -27.81
CA ARG A 239 -7.02 -3.26 -27.24
C ARG A 239 -8.27 -2.70 -27.89
N ASP A 240 -9.31 -3.53 -27.96
CA ASP A 240 -10.67 -3.15 -28.33
C ASP A 240 -11.38 -2.58 -27.11
N LEU A 241 -11.30 -1.28 -26.91
CA LEU A 241 -11.86 -0.53 -25.77
C LEU A 241 -12.26 0.87 -26.21
N ASP A 242 -13.25 1.45 -25.51
CA ASP A 242 -13.74 2.80 -25.79
C ASP A 242 -12.96 3.90 -25.03
N TRP A 243 -12.18 3.52 -23.98
CA TRP A 243 -11.46 4.46 -23.15
C TRP A 243 -9.94 4.20 -23.19
N GLY A 244 -9.21 5.15 -23.73
CA GLY A 244 -7.77 5.11 -23.93
C GLY A 244 -7.35 6.01 -25.09
N ILE A 245 -6.07 5.99 -25.43
CA ILE A 245 -5.52 6.74 -26.56
C ILE A 245 -5.84 5.98 -27.85
N PRO A 246 -6.54 6.59 -28.83
CA PRO A 246 -6.82 5.94 -30.12
C PRO A 246 -5.53 5.50 -30.82
N VAL A 247 -5.53 4.31 -31.40
CA VAL A 247 -4.40 3.80 -32.17
C VAL A 247 -4.21 4.63 -33.44
N PRO A 248 -3.03 5.27 -33.65
CA PRO A 248 -2.86 6.32 -34.67
C PRO A 248 -2.49 5.79 -36.06
N VAL A 249 -2.98 4.60 -36.46
CA VAL A 249 -2.68 3.98 -37.74
C VAL A 249 -3.96 3.57 -38.49
N GLU A 250 -3.89 3.43 -39.82
CA GLU A 250 -5.01 3.06 -40.66
C GLU A 250 -5.51 1.63 -40.33
N GLY A 251 -6.83 1.44 -40.33
CA GLY A 251 -7.47 0.16 -40.05
C GLY A 251 -7.48 -0.21 -38.57
N ALA A 252 -7.32 0.77 -37.67
CA ALA A 252 -7.36 0.60 -36.22
C ALA A 252 -8.63 1.23 -35.58
N ASP A 253 -9.72 1.36 -36.35
CA ASP A 253 -10.97 1.92 -35.84
C ASP A 253 -11.50 1.13 -34.63
N GLY A 254 -11.93 1.85 -33.59
CA GLY A 254 -12.43 1.24 -32.34
C GLY A 254 -11.34 0.63 -31.43
N LYS A 255 -10.07 0.96 -31.67
CA LYS A 255 -8.96 0.46 -30.87
C LYS A 255 -8.21 1.57 -30.15
N VAL A 256 -7.72 1.24 -28.97
CA VAL A 256 -6.87 2.11 -28.15
C VAL A 256 -5.52 1.46 -27.86
N LEU A 257 -4.54 2.27 -27.51
CA LEU A 257 -3.27 1.79 -27.01
C LEU A 257 -3.49 1.01 -25.69
N TYR A 258 -2.77 -0.09 -25.53
CA TYR A 258 -2.81 -0.87 -24.31
C TYR A 258 -2.25 -0.04 -23.15
N VAL A 259 -2.94 -0.03 -22.01
CA VAL A 259 -2.56 0.78 -20.84
C VAL A 259 -1.10 0.58 -20.41
N TRP A 260 -0.57 -0.62 -20.49
CA TRP A 260 0.82 -0.92 -20.16
C TRP A 260 1.82 -0.57 -21.28
N PHE A 261 1.33 -0.15 -22.44
CA PHE A 261 2.14 0.52 -23.45
C PHE A 261 2.18 2.03 -23.21
N ASP A 262 1.03 2.64 -22.94
CA ASP A 262 0.95 4.09 -22.80
C ASP A 262 1.42 4.60 -21.44
N ALA A 263 1.09 3.93 -20.33
CA ALA A 263 1.43 4.37 -18.98
C ALA A 263 2.93 4.65 -18.77
N PRO A 264 3.88 3.75 -19.13
CA PRO A 264 5.30 4.05 -18.94
C PRO A 264 5.82 5.18 -19.86
N ILE A 265 5.19 5.42 -21.00
CA ILE A 265 5.48 6.60 -21.84
C ILE A 265 5.09 7.88 -21.09
N GLY A 266 4.15 7.80 -20.15
CA GLY A 266 3.77 8.87 -19.23
C GLY A 266 4.95 9.49 -18.49
N TYR A 267 5.97 8.71 -18.14
CA TYR A 267 7.17 9.27 -17.53
C TYR A 267 7.88 10.28 -18.44
N ILE A 268 7.97 9.96 -19.73
CA ILE A 268 8.65 10.82 -20.72
C ILE A 268 7.79 12.06 -21.01
N SER A 269 6.49 11.87 -21.24
CA SER A 269 5.57 12.97 -21.55
C SER A 269 5.41 13.94 -20.36
N ASN A 270 5.37 13.44 -19.13
CA ASN A 270 5.33 14.28 -17.93
C ASN A 270 6.63 15.09 -17.77
N THR A 271 7.78 14.47 -18.10
CA THR A 271 9.06 15.22 -18.15
C THR A 271 9.01 16.30 -19.21
N LYS A 272 8.42 16.02 -20.38
CA LYS A 272 8.24 17.01 -21.43
C LYS A 272 7.36 18.18 -20.97
N GLU A 273 6.24 17.92 -20.31
CA GLU A 273 5.37 18.97 -19.76
C GLU A 273 6.13 19.87 -18.78
N LEU A 274 6.92 19.28 -17.90
CA LEU A 274 7.77 20.02 -16.96
C LEU A 274 8.77 20.91 -17.65
N CYS A 275 9.48 20.37 -18.66
CA CYS A 275 10.48 21.11 -19.40
C CYS A 275 9.85 22.23 -20.25
N ASP A 276 8.71 21.98 -20.87
CA ASP A 276 7.98 22.99 -21.65
C ASP A 276 7.45 24.12 -20.77
N ALA A 277 7.01 23.80 -19.54
CA ALA A 277 6.52 24.78 -18.58
C ALA A 277 7.62 25.64 -17.94
N GLN A 278 8.83 25.09 -17.77
CA GLN A 278 9.96 25.76 -17.10
C GLN A 278 11.29 25.47 -17.81
N PRO A 279 11.44 25.88 -19.08
CA PRO A 279 12.60 25.53 -19.90
C PRO A 279 13.93 26.09 -19.36
N GLU A 280 13.91 27.24 -18.72
CA GLU A 280 15.10 27.85 -18.11
C GLU A 280 15.68 27.01 -16.99
N LYS A 281 14.83 26.30 -16.26
CA LYS A 281 15.25 25.45 -15.13
C LYS A 281 15.63 24.04 -15.59
N TRP A 282 14.80 23.44 -16.44
CA TRP A 282 14.88 22.02 -16.75
C TRP A 282 15.53 21.70 -18.10
N GLY A 283 15.62 22.69 -19.00
CA GLY A 283 16.07 22.48 -20.39
C GLY A 283 15.04 21.73 -21.20
N THR A 284 15.51 20.79 -22.02
CA THR A 284 14.65 19.94 -22.84
C THR A 284 14.46 18.55 -22.22
N TRP A 285 13.35 17.88 -22.55
CA TRP A 285 13.08 16.52 -22.04
C TRP A 285 14.12 15.49 -22.52
N GLN A 286 14.73 15.70 -23.70
CA GLN A 286 15.80 14.85 -24.24
C GLN A 286 17.02 14.81 -23.32
N LYS A 287 17.35 15.91 -22.66
CA LYS A 287 18.41 15.95 -21.64
C LYS A 287 18.20 14.86 -20.57
N TRP A 288 16.95 14.56 -20.22
CA TRP A 288 16.58 13.64 -19.14
C TRP A 288 16.34 12.20 -19.61
N TRP A 289 16.06 12.00 -20.93
CA TRP A 289 15.66 10.68 -21.45
C TRP A 289 16.52 10.17 -22.60
N GLN A 290 17.37 11.01 -23.21
CA GLN A 290 18.21 10.62 -24.38
C GLN A 290 19.70 10.90 -24.17
N ASP A 291 20.08 11.64 -23.14
CA ASP A 291 21.49 11.89 -22.85
C ASP A 291 22.09 10.73 -22.04
N PRO A 292 23.13 10.04 -22.54
CA PRO A 292 23.77 8.90 -21.86
C PRO A 292 24.44 9.27 -20.53
N GLU A 293 24.65 10.55 -20.23
CA GLU A 293 25.16 11.04 -18.96
C GLU A 293 24.03 11.18 -17.90
N THR A 294 22.79 10.80 -18.24
CA THR A 294 21.65 10.76 -17.34
C THR A 294 21.43 9.35 -16.82
N ARG A 295 21.35 9.22 -15.51
CA ARG A 295 20.97 7.99 -14.83
C ARG A 295 19.47 7.88 -14.77
N LEU A 296 18.87 6.76 -15.16
CA LEU A 296 17.45 6.48 -15.04
C LEU A 296 17.19 5.47 -13.92
N VAL A 297 16.35 5.82 -12.95
CA VAL A 297 15.96 4.96 -11.83
C VAL A 297 14.44 4.91 -11.70
N HIS A 298 13.88 3.70 -11.75
CA HIS A 298 12.44 3.47 -11.60
C HIS A 298 12.12 2.85 -10.23
N PHE A 299 11.37 3.56 -9.38
CA PHE A 299 10.81 3.01 -8.15
C PHE A 299 9.44 2.39 -8.40
N ILE A 300 9.30 1.10 -8.11
CA ILE A 300 8.11 0.31 -8.44
C ILE A 300 7.78 -0.72 -7.35
N GLY A 301 6.57 -1.29 -7.39
CA GLY A 301 6.23 -2.52 -6.68
C GLY A 301 6.64 -3.76 -7.50
N LYS A 302 6.77 -4.91 -6.86
CA LYS A 302 7.20 -6.18 -7.52
C LYS A 302 6.29 -6.61 -8.68
N ASP A 303 5.03 -6.25 -8.65
CA ASP A 303 4.04 -6.51 -9.69
C ASP A 303 4.34 -5.79 -11.01
N ASN A 304 5.16 -4.75 -10.97
CA ASN A 304 5.57 -3.96 -12.12
C ASN A 304 6.95 -4.31 -12.71
N ILE A 305 7.66 -5.31 -12.14
CA ILE A 305 9.02 -5.65 -12.56
C ILE A 305 9.10 -5.99 -14.05
N VAL A 306 8.21 -6.85 -14.54
CA VAL A 306 8.22 -7.27 -15.95
C VAL A 306 8.03 -6.09 -16.90
N PHE A 307 7.14 -5.17 -16.54
CA PHE A 307 6.87 -3.99 -17.37
C PHE A 307 8.05 -3.02 -17.41
N HIS A 308 8.72 -2.78 -16.29
CA HIS A 308 9.82 -1.82 -16.20
C HIS A 308 11.21 -2.41 -16.54
N CYS A 309 11.36 -3.74 -16.50
CA CYS A 309 12.64 -4.38 -16.76
C CYS A 309 12.69 -5.11 -18.11
N ILE A 310 11.55 -5.48 -18.70
CA ILE A 310 11.49 -6.24 -19.95
C ILE A 310 10.74 -5.45 -21.04
N ILE A 311 9.44 -5.12 -20.79
CA ILE A 311 8.58 -4.54 -21.82
C ILE A 311 8.98 -3.11 -22.17
N PHE A 312 9.02 -2.21 -21.18
CA PHE A 312 9.36 -0.81 -21.42
C PHE A 312 10.79 -0.62 -21.93
N PRO A 313 11.84 -1.30 -21.40
CA PRO A 313 13.16 -1.24 -22.02
C PRO A 313 13.20 -1.75 -23.46
N THR A 314 12.38 -2.76 -23.81
CA THR A 314 12.25 -3.19 -25.21
C THR A 314 11.62 -2.12 -26.09
N MET A 315 10.59 -1.42 -25.58
CA MET A 315 9.99 -0.28 -26.28
C MET A 315 11.00 0.83 -26.51
N LEU A 316 11.75 1.24 -25.48
CA LEU A 316 12.81 2.26 -25.55
C LEU A 316 13.91 1.87 -26.54
N LYS A 317 14.36 0.61 -26.48
CA LYS A 317 15.38 0.06 -27.39
C LYS A 317 14.91 0.05 -28.84
N ALA A 318 13.66 -0.29 -29.08
CA ALA A 318 13.05 -0.31 -30.40
C ALA A 318 12.79 1.11 -30.94
N HIS A 319 12.41 2.04 -30.05
CA HIS A 319 12.21 3.45 -30.37
C HIS A 319 13.54 4.12 -30.79
N GLY A 320 14.65 3.85 -30.06
CA GLY A 320 16.01 4.13 -30.56
C GLY A 320 16.90 4.91 -29.62
N ASP A 321 16.68 6.21 -29.47
CA ASP A 321 17.64 7.11 -28.82
C ASP A 321 17.49 7.23 -27.30
N ASP A 322 16.51 6.56 -26.72
CA ASP A 322 16.18 6.67 -25.31
C ASP A 322 17.14 5.88 -24.42
N ILE A 323 17.46 6.43 -23.24
CA ILE A 323 18.28 5.74 -22.23
C ILE A 323 17.51 4.61 -21.59
N LEU A 324 18.24 3.60 -21.11
CA LEU A 324 17.70 2.45 -20.41
C LEU A 324 17.84 2.60 -18.89
N PRO A 325 16.99 1.94 -18.08
CA PRO A 325 17.11 1.96 -16.63
C PRO A 325 18.48 1.48 -16.16
N ASP A 326 19.14 2.30 -15.33
CA ASP A 326 20.36 1.92 -14.61
C ASP A 326 20.02 1.05 -13.39
N ASN A 327 18.90 1.36 -12.72
CA ASN A 327 18.41 0.55 -11.61
C ASN A 327 16.88 0.61 -11.49
N VAL A 328 16.30 -0.48 -11.00
CA VAL A 328 14.88 -0.62 -10.77
C VAL A 328 14.65 -1.18 -9.36
N PRO A 329 14.72 -0.33 -8.31
CA PRO A 329 14.48 -0.77 -6.94
C PRO A 329 12.99 -1.10 -6.72
N ALA A 330 12.64 -2.38 -6.85
CA ALA A 330 11.30 -2.87 -6.59
C ALA A 330 11.17 -3.42 -5.16
N ASN A 331 10.12 -3.00 -4.47
CA ASN A 331 9.77 -3.53 -3.16
C ASN A 331 8.71 -4.64 -3.26
N GLU A 332 8.71 -5.52 -2.26
CA GLU A 332 7.69 -6.53 -2.01
C GLU A 332 6.40 -5.88 -1.46
N PHE A 333 5.41 -6.67 -1.02
CA PHE A 333 4.15 -6.13 -0.50
C PHE A 333 4.22 -5.81 0.98
N LEU A 334 3.48 -4.77 1.38
CA LEU A 334 3.18 -4.47 2.76
C LEU A 334 1.78 -4.99 3.09
N ASN A 335 1.68 -5.79 4.14
CA ASN A 335 0.42 -6.24 4.72
C ASN A 335 -0.08 -5.25 5.78
N LEU A 336 -1.33 -5.38 6.18
CA LEU A 336 -1.99 -4.58 7.22
C LEU A 336 -2.64 -5.51 8.23
N GLU A 337 -2.20 -5.45 9.50
CA GLU A 337 -2.68 -6.31 10.59
C GLU A 337 -2.70 -7.80 10.16
N ASP A 338 -1.55 -8.25 9.61
CA ASP A 338 -1.30 -9.60 9.10
C ASP A 338 -2.11 -10.04 7.87
N ASP A 339 -3.01 -9.18 7.36
CA ASP A 339 -3.81 -9.44 6.17
C ASP A 339 -3.28 -8.63 4.96
N LYS A 340 -3.45 -9.19 3.75
CA LYS A 340 -3.09 -8.52 2.50
C LYS A 340 -3.98 -7.28 2.31
N ILE A 341 -3.36 -6.12 2.08
CA ILE A 341 -4.07 -4.89 1.70
C ILE A 341 -4.89 -5.13 0.43
N SER A 342 -6.15 -4.67 0.42
CA SER A 342 -7.08 -4.88 -0.67
C SER A 342 -7.97 -3.65 -0.90
N THR A 343 -7.80 -3.01 -2.05
CA THR A 343 -8.61 -1.86 -2.46
C THR A 343 -10.07 -2.24 -2.70
N SER A 344 -10.32 -3.41 -3.30
CA SER A 344 -11.68 -3.88 -3.60
C SER A 344 -12.51 -4.19 -2.34
N ARG A 345 -11.84 -4.63 -1.27
CA ARG A 345 -12.44 -4.92 0.05
C ARG A 345 -12.35 -3.73 1.00
N ASN A 346 -11.84 -2.59 0.56
CA ASN A 346 -11.55 -1.42 1.40
C ASN A 346 -10.69 -1.75 2.65
N TRP A 347 -9.88 -2.83 2.59
CA TRP A 347 -8.95 -3.23 3.65
C TRP A 347 -7.61 -2.53 3.45
N ALA A 348 -7.54 -1.28 3.90
CA ALA A 348 -6.37 -0.42 3.70
C ALA A 348 -6.35 0.73 4.72
N VAL A 349 -5.18 1.31 4.94
CA VAL A 349 -5.03 2.65 5.54
C VAL A 349 -4.82 3.62 4.37
N TRP A 350 -5.83 4.41 4.09
CA TRP A 350 -5.83 5.38 3.00
C TRP A 350 -5.09 6.65 3.41
N LEU A 351 -4.23 7.18 2.53
CA LEU A 351 -3.42 8.36 2.86
C LEU A 351 -4.27 9.59 3.16
N HIS A 352 -5.28 9.88 2.34
CA HIS A 352 -6.16 11.03 2.54
C HIS A 352 -6.96 10.94 3.85
N GLU A 353 -7.35 9.75 4.30
CA GLU A 353 -7.99 9.54 5.61
C GLU A 353 -6.98 9.68 6.76
N TYR A 354 -5.80 9.09 6.60
CA TYR A 354 -4.73 9.20 7.58
C TYR A 354 -4.36 10.66 7.89
N LEU A 355 -4.26 11.49 6.87
CA LEU A 355 -3.92 12.91 7.02
C LEU A 355 -4.99 13.70 7.79
N VAL A 356 -6.25 13.27 7.71
CA VAL A 356 -7.37 13.84 8.48
C VAL A 356 -7.40 13.31 9.92
N ASP A 357 -7.22 11.99 10.09
CA ASP A 357 -7.31 11.32 11.39
C ASP A 357 -6.12 11.63 12.31
N LEU A 358 -4.94 11.85 11.72
CA LEU A 358 -3.66 12.01 12.41
C LEU A 358 -2.90 13.24 11.88
N PRO A 359 -3.48 14.46 12.03
CA PRO A 359 -2.88 15.67 11.51
C PRO A 359 -1.51 15.93 12.17
N GLY A 360 -0.54 16.38 11.36
CA GLY A 360 0.83 16.65 11.83
C GLY A 360 1.69 15.40 12.12
N LYS A 361 1.20 14.20 11.79
CA LYS A 361 1.92 12.93 11.98
C LYS A 361 2.48 12.34 10.67
N GLN A 362 2.68 13.16 9.63
CA GLN A 362 3.24 12.73 8.35
C GLN A 362 4.58 12.02 8.54
N ASP A 363 5.51 12.62 9.26
CA ASP A 363 6.85 12.06 9.50
C ASP A 363 6.81 10.79 10.35
N VAL A 364 5.83 10.64 11.24
CA VAL A 364 5.66 9.40 12.01
C VAL A 364 5.33 8.26 11.05
N LEU A 365 4.39 8.47 10.11
CA LEU A 365 4.07 7.46 9.11
C LEU A 365 5.25 7.18 8.19
N ARG A 366 5.96 8.22 7.70
CA ARG A 366 7.18 8.06 6.87
C ARG A 366 8.22 7.21 7.61
N TYR A 367 8.45 7.48 8.90
CA TYR A 367 9.39 6.72 9.73
C TYR A 367 9.02 5.24 9.82
N VAL A 368 7.77 4.96 10.16
CA VAL A 368 7.28 3.58 10.35
C VAL A 368 7.28 2.81 9.03
N LEU A 369 6.82 3.44 7.94
CA LEU A 369 6.83 2.81 6.61
C LEU A 369 8.26 2.52 6.12
N THR A 370 9.22 3.40 6.41
CA THR A 370 10.63 3.17 6.08
C THR A 370 11.21 2.04 6.94
N ALA A 371 10.95 2.04 8.25
CA ALA A 371 11.41 0.98 9.16
C ALA A 371 10.84 -0.39 8.80
N ASN A 372 9.62 -0.43 8.25
CA ASN A 372 8.93 -1.63 7.79
C ASN A 372 8.93 -1.79 6.27
N ALA A 373 9.80 -1.05 5.54
CA ALA A 373 9.85 -1.14 4.09
C ALA A 373 10.07 -2.60 3.63
N PRO A 374 9.25 -3.12 2.70
CA PRO A 374 9.33 -4.50 2.26
C PRO A 374 10.43 -4.68 1.20
N GLU A 375 11.69 -4.36 1.53
CA GLU A 375 12.81 -4.29 0.59
C GLU A 375 13.22 -5.66 0.03
N THR A 376 13.08 -6.73 0.82
CA THR A 376 13.58 -8.07 0.46
C THR A 376 12.55 -9.17 0.58
N LYS A 377 11.49 -8.94 1.33
CA LYS A 377 10.34 -9.83 1.54
C LYS A 377 9.12 -9.02 1.93
N ASP A 378 7.94 -9.59 1.79
CA ASP A 378 6.70 -9.02 2.31
C ASP A 378 6.87 -8.67 3.79
N ASN A 379 6.32 -7.54 4.19
CA ASN A 379 6.37 -7.06 5.58
C ASN A 379 4.96 -6.67 6.04
N ASN A 380 4.83 -6.30 7.31
CA ASN A 380 3.55 -6.00 7.92
C ASN A 380 3.56 -4.62 8.58
N PHE A 381 2.45 -3.92 8.46
CA PHE A 381 2.15 -2.71 9.22
C PHE A 381 1.09 -3.06 10.26
N THR A 382 1.35 -2.71 11.52
CA THR A 382 0.33 -2.75 12.57
C THR A 382 0.24 -1.39 13.26
N TRP A 383 -0.94 -1.02 13.70
CA TRP A 383 -1.14 0.21 14.46
C TRP A 383 -0.39 0.20 15.80
N LYS A 384 -0.21 -0.99 16.37
CA LYS A 384 0.59 -1.16 17.59
C LYS A 384 2.08 -0.87 17.35
N ASP A 385 2.67 -1.40 16.27
CA ASP A 385 4.07 -1.09 15.89
C ASP A 385 4.23 0.40 15.56
N PHE A 386 3.23 1.01 14.90
CA PHE A 386 3.20 2.44 14.61
C PHE A 386 3.30 3.27 15.90
N GLN A 387 2.50 2.98 16.92
CA GLN A 387 2.55 3.63 18.22
C GLN A 387 3.88 3.39 18.93
N GLU A 388 4.33 2.14 18.96
CA GLU A 388 5.57 1.74 19.65
C GLU A 388 6.79 2.44 19.06
N ARG A 389 6.92 2.49 17.74
CA ARG A 389 8.02 3.19 17.08
C ARG A 389 7.98 4.68 17.31
N ASN A 390 6.80 5.30 17.24
CA ASN A 390 6.69 6.71 17.59
C ASN A 390 7.13 6.97 19.04
N ASN A 391 6.57 6.23 20.00
CA ASN A 391 6.78 6.51 21.42
C ASN A 391 8.19 6.13 21.89
N SER A 392 8.74 4.99 21.40
CA SER A 392 10.03 4.45 21.86
C SER A 392 11.22 4.97 21.07
N GLU A 393 11.07 5.30 19.78
CA GLU A 393 12.18 5.72 18.93
C GLU A 393 12.12 7.24 18.65
N LEU A 394 11.02 7.75 18.09
CA LEU A 394 10.93 9.19 17.76
C LEU A 394 10.82 10.07 18.99
N VAL A 395 9.95 9.73 19.94
CA VAL A 395 9.80 10.54 21.18
C VAL A 395 10.94 10.28 22.16
N ALA A 396 11.16 8.99 22.54
CA ALA A 396 12.07 8.67 23.64
C ALA A 396 13.56 8.72 23.26
N VAL A 397 13.92 8.61 21.98
CA VAL A 397 15.32 8.69 21.54
C VAL A 397 15.59 10.00 20.81
N TYR A 398 14.96 10.25 19.66
CA TYR A 398 15.26 11.42 18.85
C TYR A 398 14.79 12.71 19.54
N GLY A 399 13.51 12.80 19.82
CA GLY A 399 12.91 13.99 20.46
C GLY A 399 13.51 14.30 21.83
N ASN A 400 13.75 13.25 22.65
CA ASN A 400 14.36 13.39 23.96
C ASN A 400 15.77 13.98 23.89
N PHE A 401 16.63 13.49 22.98
CA PHE A 401 17.97 14.01 22.80
C PHE A 401 17.95 15.49 22.41
N VAL A 402 17.17 15.82 21.36
CA VAL A 402 17.05 17.21 20.88
C VAL A 402 16.54 18.13 21.98
N ASN A 403 15.47 17.75 22.67
CA ASN A 403 14.90 18.55 23.75
C ASN A 403 15.91 18.77 24.90
N ARG A 404 16.64 17.73 25.33
CA ARG A 404 17.67 17.85 26.38
C ARG A 404 18.77 18.81 25.96
N ALA A 405 19.32 18.69 24.76
CA ALA A 405 20.38 19.57 24.27
C ALA A 405 19.93 21.02 24.22
N LEU A 406 18.76 21.31 23.64
CA LEU A 406 18.22 22.66 23.52
C LEU A 406 17.83 23.28 24.87
N GLN A 407 17.15 22.52 25.74
CA GLN A 407 16.73 23.01 27.06
C GLN A 407 17.91 23.28 27.99
N LEU A 408 18.95 22.46 27.98
CA LEU A 408 20.17 22.72 28.75
C LEU A 408 20.90 23.93 28.21
N THR A 409 20.97 24.14 26.91
CA THR A 409 21.57 25.35 26.32
C THR A 409 20.75 26.59 26.66
N LYS A 410 19.42 26.53 26.60
CA LYS A 410 18.55 27.63 27.03
C LYS A 410 18.75 27.96 28.49
N LYS A 411 18.82 26.95 29.35
CA LYS A 411 18.97 27.10 30.79
C LYS A 411 20.30 27.74 31.21
N TYR A 412 21.41 27.31 30.59
CA TYR A 412 22.75 27.70 31.04
C TYR A 412 23.35 28.84 30.22
N TRP A 413 22.99 28.99 28.92
CA TRP A 413 23.51 30.05 28.04
C TRP A 413 22.42 30.88 27.36
N GLY A 414 21.21 30.94 27.92
CA GLY A 414 20.13 31.77 27.35
C GLY A 414 19.76 31.41 25.89
N GLY A 415 20.07 30.20 25.46
CA GLY A 415 19.83 29.76 24.10
C GLY A 415 20.91 30.17 23.08
N VAL A 416 22.07 30.63 23.54
CA VAL A 416 23.22 30.94 22.68
C VAL A 416 24.12 29.70 22.59
N VAL A 417 24.59 29.36 21.38
CA VAL A 417 25.55 28.27 21.17
C VAL A 417 26.86 28.56 21.89
N PRO A 418 27.27 27.73 22.88
CA PRO A 418 28.52 27.95 23.60
C PRO A 418 29.76 27.63 22.75
N ALA A 419 30.92 28.12 23.15
CA ALA A 419 32.18 27.81 22.51
C ALA A 419 32.58 26.34 22.79
N CYS A 420 33.30 25.72 21.86
CA CYS A 420 33.96 24.44 22.08
C CYS A 420 35.34 24.70 22.68
N GLY A 421 35.60 24.16 23.87
CA GLY A 421 36.90 24.23 24.52
C GLY A 421 37.76 23.00 24.24
N GLU A 422 38.66 22.66 25.16
CA GLU A 422 39.51 21.48 25.09
C GLU A 422 38.68 20.20 25.12
N LEU A 423 38.99 19.25 24.21
CA LEU A 423 38.29 17.98 24.10
C LEU A 423 38.87 16.96 25.09
N GLN A 424 37.99 16.16 25.68
CA GLN A 424 38.32 14.99 26.47
C GLN A 424 38.09 13.73 25.66
N GLU A 425 38.58 12.58 26.13
CA GLU A 425 38.44 11.27 25.46
C GLU A 425 37.00 10.92 25.12
N VAL A 426 36.03 11.24 26.02
CA VAL A 426 34.59 11.01 25.76
C VAL A 426 34.05 11.85 24.59
N ASP A 427 34.59 13.06 24.40
CA ASP A 427 34.23 13.97 23.31
C ASP A 427 34.78 13.45 21.97
N GLU A 428 36.04 13.11 21.96
CA GLU A 428 36.72 12.57 20.78
C GLU A 428 36.06 11.28 20.29
N LYS A 429 35.68 10.41 21.25
CA LYS A 429 34.92 9.19 20.96
C LYS A 429 33.57 9.50 20.33
N ALA A 430 32.77 10.38 20.92
CA ALA A 430 31.47 10.77 20.38
C ALA A 430 31.61 11.39 18.98
N ILE A 431 32.61 12.27 18.77
CA ILE A 431 32.89 12.90 17.49
C ILE A 431 33.28 11.85 16.42
N ALA A 432 34.14 10.91 16.76
CA ALA A 432 34.53 9.84 15.84
C ALA A 432 33.31 9.01 15.42
N GLU A 433 32.48 8.59 16.39
CA GLU A 433 31.30 7.78 16.11
C GLU A 433 30.27 8.50 15.21
N PHE A 434 30.00 9.79 15.45
CA PHE A 434 29.02 10.46 14.59
C PHE A 434 29.56 10.82 13.20
N LYS A 435 30.86 10.95 13.01
CA LYS A 435 31.48 11.09 11.68
C LYS A 435 31.27 9.84 10.84
N ASP A 436 31.39 8.66 11.44
CA ASP A 436 31.19 7.37 10.76
C ASP A 436 29.77 7.18 10.26
N VAL A 437 28.79 7.79 10.90
CA VAL A 437 27.37 7.66 10.50
C VAL A 437 27.14 8.16 9.07
N LYS A 438 27.81 9.24 8.65
CA LYS A 438 27.67 9.77 7.28
C LYS A 438 27.99 8.72 6.23
N GLU A 439 29.13 8.07 6.33
CA GLU A 439 29.57 7.09 5.34
C GLU A 439 28.62 5.89 5.28
N LYS A 440 28.17 5.42 6.45
CA LYS A 440 27.22 4.31 6.54
C LYS A 440 25.86 4.62 5.92
N VAL A 441 25.29 5.79 6.26
CA VAL A 441 24.00 6.22 5.72
C VAL A 441 24.11 6.39 4.20
N GLU A 442 25.17 7.04 3.71
CA GLU A 442 25.41 7.25 2.29
C GLU A 442 25.59 5.92 1.53
N GLN A 443 26.34 4.97 2.10
CA GLN A 443 26.50 3.63 1.53
C GLN A 443 25.16 2.92 1.35
N TYR A 444 24.28 2.97 2.36
CA TYR A 444 22.97 2.33 2.29
C TYR A 444 22.03 3.03 1.31
N LEU A 445 22.00 4.37 1.29
CA LEU A 445 21.16 5.13 0.35
C LEU A 445 21.55 4.87 -1.12
N ASN A 446 22.86 4.78 -1.40
CA ASN A 446 23.37 4.53 -2.75
C ASN A 446 22.98 3.15 -3.30
N VAL A 447 22.68 2.19 -2.43
CA VAL A 447 22.24 0.83 -2.81
C VAL A 447 20.76 0.57 -2.46
N PHE A 448 19.99 1.63 -2.25
CA PHE A 448 18.53 1.60 -2.00
C PHE A 448 18.10 0.77 -0.76
N LYS A 449 18.93 0.73 0.28
CA LYS A 449 18.65 0.10 1.58
C LYS A 449 18.17 1.14 2.60
N PHE A 450 16.96 1.61 2.45
CA PHE A 450 16.42 2.73 3.21
C PHE A 450 16.18 2.40 4.68
N ARG A 451 15.81 1.16 5.00
CA ARG A 451 15.65 0.68 6.39
C ARG A 451 16.97 0.82 7.17
N GLU A 452 18.06 0.31 6.60
CA GLU A 452 19.38 0.37 7.23
C GLU A 452 19.89 1.81 7.29
N ALA A 453 19.66 2.61 6.24
CA ALA A 453 20.04 4.02 6.22
C ALA A 453 19.34 4.82 7.35
N GLN A 454 18.02 4.62 7.52
CA GLN A 454 17.25 5.28 8.60
C GLN A 454 17.73 4.84 9.98
N LYS A 455 18.01 3.54 10.16
CA LYS A 455 18.53 2.98 11.41
C LYS A 455 19.89 3.59 11.78
N GLU A 456 20.79 3.76 10.81
CA GLU A 456 22.07 4.41 11.02
C GLU A 456 21.92 5.91 11.33
N ALA A 457 21.01 6.62 10.64
CA ALA A 457 20.71 8.01 10.97
C ALA A 457 20.22 8.17 12.43
N MET A 458 19.40 7.23 12.93
CA MET A 458 18.93 7.22 14.31
C MET A 458 20.07 7.01 15.33
N ASN A 459 21.19 6.44 14.93
CA ASN A 459 22.36 6.29 15.82
C ASN A 459 22.93 7.63 16.26
N LEU A 460 22.79 8.70 15.46
CA LEU A 460 23.18 10.05 15.91
C LEU A 460 22.45 10.46 17.20
N ALA A 461 21.15 10.20 17.28
CA ALA A 461 20.37 10.51 18.49
C ALA A 461 20.75 9.59 19.68
N ARG A 462 21.07 8.33 19.41
CA ARG A 462 21.56 7.39 20.44
C ARG A 462 22.92 7.80 20.98
N ILE A 463 23.85 8.19 20.10
CA ILE A 463 25.16 8.74 20.48
C ILE A 463 24.96 9.96 21.35
N GLY A 464 24.09 10.89 20.94
CA GLY A 464 23.82 12.13 21.68
C GLY A 464 23.21 11.87 23.07
N ASN A 465 22.24 10.98 23.21
CA ASN A 465 21.65 10.62 24.51
C ASN A 465 22.69 9.99 25.45
N ARG A 466 23.50 9.07 24.92
CA ARG A 466 24.59 8.45 25.69
C ARG A 466 25.61 9.51 26.12
N TYR A 467 26.07 10.32 25.19
CA TYR A 467 27.07 11.39 25.47
C TYR A 467 26.62 12.36 26.57
N ILE A 468 25.40 12.93 26.45
CA ILE A 468 24.86 13.83 27.50
C ILE A 468 24.73 13.09 28.83
N THR A 469 24.40 11.81 28.83
CA THR A 469 24.23 11.02 30.05
C THR A 469 25.57 10.69 30.70
N GLU A 470 26.60 10.35 29.93
CA GLU A 470 27.96 10.09 30.43
C GLU A 470 28.63 11.37 30.95
N CYS A 471 28.42 12.51 30.29
CA CYS A 471 29.01 13.79 30.68
C CYS A 471 28.29 14.48 31.83
N GLU A 472 27.05 14.16 32.15
CA GLU A 472 26.24 14.73 33.24
C GLU A 472 26.33 16.25 33.39
N PRO A 473 26.08 17.08 32.35
CA PRO A 473 26.32 18.52 32.38
C PRO A 473 25.58 19.23 33.51
N TRP A 474 24.48 18.71 34.01
CA TRP A 474 23.72 19.25 35.15
C TRP A 474 24.46 19.11 36.49
N LYS A 475 25.39 18.15 36.64
CA LYS A 475 26.26 18.00 37.79
C LYS A 475 27.51 18.85 37.61
N VAL A 476 28.16 18.77 36.45
CA VAL A 476 29.42 19.45 36.12
C VAL A 476 29.27 20.98 36.15
N TRP A 477 28.10 21.50 35.77
CA TRP A 477 27.82 22.95 35.81
C TRP A 477 28.19 23.65 37.09
N LYS A 478 28.06 23.00 38.24
CA LYS A 478 28.35 23.58 39.56
C LYS A 478 29.84 23.71 39.85
N THR A 479 30.68 22.90 39.22
CA THR A 479 32.12 22.79 39.50
C THR A 479 32.98 23.28 38.33
N ASP A 480 32.54 23.04 37.08
CA ASP A 480 33.25 23.40 35.87
C ASP A 480 32.30 23.85 34.75
N PRO A 481 31.82 25.09 34.75
CA PRO A 481 30.96 25.62 33.69
C PRO A 481 31.61 25.59 32.31
N LYS A 482 32.93 25.75 32.21
CA LYS A 482 33.66 25.73 30.95
C LYS A 482 33.60 24.35 30.29
N ARG A 483 33.66 23.28 31.08
CA ARG A 483 33.49 21.93 30.58
C ARG A 483 32.09 21.74 29.99
N VAL A 484 31.06 22.33 30.59
CA VAL A 484 29.68 22.26 30.10
C VAL A 484 29.50 23.01 28.77
N GLU A 485 30.28 24.08 28.51
CA GLU A 485 30.32 24.74 27.19
C GLU A 485 30.65 23.74 26.08
N THR A 486 31.75 22.98 26.25
CA THR A 486 32.18 21.96 25.30
C THR A 486 31.13 20.85 25.12
N ILE A 487 30.58 20.34 26.25
CA ILE A 487 29.56 19.27 26.20
C ILE A 487 28.33 19.74 25.41
N LEU A 488 27.83 20.93 25.65
CA LEU A 488 26.65 21.46 24.97
C LEU A 488 26.94 21.84 23.51
N ASN A 489 28.15 22.39 23.22
CA ASN A 489 28.54 22.62 21.84
C ASN A 489 28.49 21.31 21.01
N ILE A 490 29.14 20.24 21.46
CA ILE A 490 29.15 18.94 20.78
C ILE A 490 27.74 18.38 20.65
N SER A 491 26.93 18.49 21.69
CA SER A 491 25.53 18.07 21.67
C SER A 491 24.71 18.81 20.60
N LEU A 492 24.94 20.13 20.46
CA LEU A 492 24.28 20.95 19.44
C LEU A 492 24.80 20.63 18.02
N GLN A 493 26.09 20.32 17.87
CA GLN A 493 26.59 19.81 16.56
C GLN A 493 25.91 18.49 16.18
N LEU A 494 25.69 17.56 17.13
CA LEU A 494 24.93 16.34 16.90
C LEU A 494 23.47 16.61 16.51
N VAL A 495 22.82 17.60 17.18
CA VAL A 495 21.45 18.03 16.80
C VAL A 495 21.43 18.58 15.37
N ALA A 496 22.41 19.38 14.97
CA ALA A 496 22.51 19.88 13.61
C ALA A 496 22.75 18.75 12.58
N ASN A 497 23.59 17.78 12.92
CA ASN A 497 23.80 16.59 12.10
C ASN A 497 22.52 15.75 11.95
N LEU A 498 21.69 15.64 13.02
CA LEU A 498 20.37 14.97 12.93
C LEU A 498 19.45 15.67 11.93
N ALA A 499 19.43 17.02 11.92
CA ALA A 499 18.61 17.77 10.97
C ALA A 499 18.99 17.48 9.52
N ILE A 500 20.29 17.28 9.21
CA ILE A 500 20.77 16.91 7.89
C ILE A 500 20.43 15.45 7.55
N ALA A 501 20.77 14.53 8.46
CA ALA A 501 20.65 13.10 8.23
C ALA A 501 19.18 12.65 8.04
N PHE A 502 18.25 13.31 8.76
CA PHE A 502 16.83 12.97 8.70
C PHE A 502 16.02 13.77 7.66
N GLU A 503 16.58 14.79 7.03
CA GLU A 503 15.85 15.55 5.98
C GLU A 503 15.27 14.66 4.88
N PRO A 504 15.97 13.63 4.36
CA PRO A 504 15.38 12.73 3.37
C PRO A 504 14.21 11.92 3.92
N PHE A 505 14.26 11.52 5.19
CA PHE A 505 13.30 10.62 5.82
C PHE A 505 12.12 11.37 6.43
N LEU A 506 12.39 12.44 7.17
CA LEU A 506 11.46 13.18 8.03
C LEU A 506 11.53 14.69 7.72
N PRO A 507 11.10 15.12 6.53
CA PRO A 507 11.30 16.50 6.07
C PRO A 507 10.63 17.57 6.95
N PHE A 508 9.44 17.29 7.49
CA PHE A 508 8.72 18.24 8.35
C PHE A 508 9.40 18.43 9.71
N SER A 509 9.84 17.34 10.32
CA SER A 509 10.57 17.36 11.59
C SER A 509 11.94 17.99 11.42
N SER A 510 12.62 17.73 10.30
CA SER A 510 13.90 18.31 9.96
C SER A 510 13.78 19.83 9.74
N GLU A 511 12.74 20.28 9.02
CA GLU A 511 12.45 21.71 8.85
C GLU A 511 12.18 22.39 10.22
N LYS A 512 11.35 21.75 11.06
CA LYS A 512 11.06 22.26 12.41
C LYS A 512 12.34 22.36 13.26
N LEU A 513 13.18 21.32 13.22
CA LEU A 513 14.44 21.29 13.94
C LEU A 513 15.39 22.38 13.46
N ARG A 514 15.52 22.59 12.15
CA ARG A 514 16.35 23.67 11.57
C ARG A 514 15.92 25.07 12.04
N LYS A 515 14.61 25.29 12.16
CA LYS A 515 14.08 26.54 12.71
C LYS A 515 14.51 26.72 14.18
N MET A 516 14.42 25.68 14.99
CA MET A 516 14.84 25.72 16.41
C MET A 516 16.34 25.95 16.58
N ILE A 517 17.18 25.48 15.67
CA ILE A 517 18.64 25.70 15.76
C ILE A 517 19.15 26.85 14.89
N ASN A 518 18.24 27.59 14.27
CA ASN A 518 18.56 28.73 13.38
C ASN A 518 19.56 28.33 12.26
N MET A 519 19.35 27.20 11.61
CA MET A 519 20.20 26.64 10.54
C MET A 519 19.41 26.55 9.23
N PRO A 520 19.22 27.64 8.46
CA PRO A 520 18.35 27.67 7.28
C PRO A 520 18.91 26.88 6.10
N ASN A 521 20.22 26.85 5.92
CA ASN A 521 20.92 26.24 4.79
C ASN A 521 21.86 25.14 5.25
N PHE A 522 21.86 24.05 4.52
CA PHE A 522 22.77 22.92 4.73
C PHE A 522 22.86 22.06 3.46
N GLU A 523 23.88 21.22 3.43
CA GLU A 523 24.14 20.25 2.36
C GLU A 523 24.52 18.92 2.97
N TRP A 524 24.32 17.86 2.22
CA TRP A 524 24.72 16.51 2.65
C TRP A 524 26.22 16.39 2.96
N THR A 525 27.04 17.12 2.22
CA THR A 525 28.50 17.16 2.41
C THR A 525 28.91 17.59 3.81
N GLN A 526 28.09 18.38 4.48
CA GLN A 526 28.32 18.89 5.83
C GLN A 526 27.99 17.88 6.95
N LEU A 527 27.27 16.80 6.64
CA LEU A 527 27.00 15.74 7.60
C LEU A 527 28.32 15.16 8.14
N GLY A 528 28.40 14.98 9.44
CA GLY A 528 29.61 14.61 10.17
C GLY A 528 30.51 15.79 10.60
N SER A 529 30.12 17.05 10.30
CA SER A 529 30.86 18.24 10.73
C SER A 529 30.64 18.55 12.20
N THR A 530 31.71 19.05 12.85
CA THR A 530 31.69 19.52 14.25
C THR A 530 31.55 21.04 14.37
N ASP A 531 31.27 21.71 13.25
CA ASP A 531 31.25 23.19 13.18
C ASP A 531 30.05 23.70 12.33
N LEU A 532 28.92 23.02 12.45
CA LEU A 532 27.67 23.40 11.78
C LEU A 532 27.03 24.63 12.43
N LEU A 533 27.03 24.66 13.75
CA LEU A 533 26.52 25.77 14.55
C LEU A 533 27.68 26.52 15.14
N LYS A 534 27.83 27.80 14.75
CA LYS A 534 28.92 28.66 15.24
C LYS A 534 28.64 29.12 16.66
N ALA A 535 29.69 29.18 17.50
CA ALA A 535 29.60 29.79 18.83
C ALA A 535 29.05 31.22 18.74
N GLY A 536 28.17 31.59 19.64
CA GLY A 536 27.48 32.88 19.63
C GLY A 536 26.19 32.91 18.81
N THR A 537 25.86 31.84 18.05
CA THR A 537 24.57 31.75 17.31
C THR A 537 23.42 31.68 18.32
N GLN A 538 22.43 32.56 18.17
CA GLN A 538 21.20 32.51 18.95
C GLN A 538 20.29 31.41 18.39
N LEU A 539 19.89 30.45 19.23
CA LEU A 539 18.92 29.42 18.90
C LEU A 539 17.49 29.98 18.94
N GLY A 540 16.60 29.35 18.20
CA GLY A 540 15.14 29.56 18.29
C GLY A 540 14.55 28.94 19.57
N GLU A 541 13.24 29.12 19.74
CA GLU A 541 12.52 28.52 20.87
C GLU A 541 12.45 27.01 20.75
N PRO A 542 12.82 26.25 21.79
CA PRO A 542 12.68 24.79 21.80
C PRO A 542 11.22 24.37 21.81
N GLU A 543 10.85 23.51 20.86
CA GLU A 543 9.53 22.85 20.79
C GLU A 543 9.70 21.35 20.78
N LEU A 544 8.65 20.62 21.15
CA LEU A 544 8.64 19.16 21.00
C LEU A 544 8.57 18.78 19.52
N LEU A 545 9.52 17.98 19.04
CA LEU A 545 9.52 17.47 17.68
C LEU A 545 8.42 16.42 17.49
N PHE A 546 8.24 15.56 18.47
CA PHE A 546 7.29 14.44 18.45
C PHE A 546 6.51 14.40 19.75
N GLU A 547 5.25 13.99 19.65
CA GLU A 547 4.35 13.76 20.77
C GLU A 547 4.00 12.30 20.85
N LYS A 548 3.74 11.81 22.05
CA LYS A 548 3.24 10.44 22.24
C LYS A 548 1.90 10.24 21.53
N ILE A 549 1.69 9.04 21.07
CA ILE A 549 0.42 8.58 20.57
C ILE A 549 -0.19 7.70 21.66
N GLU A 550 -1.37 8.09 22.13
CA GLU A 550 -2.08 7.42 23.20
C GLU A 550 -2.89 6.23 22.65
N ASP A 551 -3.27 5.31 23.54
CA ASP A 551 -3.92 4.06 23.18
C ASP A 551 -5.27 4.28 22.47
N GLU A 552 -6.03 5.30 22.87
CA GLU A 552 -7.34 5.63 22.29
C GLU A 552 -7.26 6.00 20.81
N VAL A 553 -6.13 6.53 20.37
CA VAL A 553 -5.90 6.84 18.94
C VAL A 553 -5.78 5.55 18.14
N ILE A 554 -5.07 4.57 18.68
CA ILE A 554 -4.86 3.27 18.06
C ILE A 554 -6.14 2.45 18.05
N GLU A 555 -6.88 2.45 19.17
CA GLU A 555 -8.16 1.77 19.28
C GLU A 555 -9.17 2.26 18.23
N ARG A 556 -9.23 3.57 17.97
CA ARG A 556 -10.07 4.13 16.90
C ARG A 556 -9.70 3.60 15.51
N GLN A 557 -8.41 3.50 15.22
CA GLN A 557 -7.96 2.99 13.91
C GLN A 557 -8.22 1.49 13.75
N LEU A 558 -8.03 0.72 14.82
CA LEU A 558 -8.37 -0.71 14.85
C LEU A 558 -9.88 -0.93 14.72
N GLN A 559 -10.71 -0.07 15.35
CA GLN A 559 -12.17 -0.12 15.22
C GLN A 559 -12.62 0.13 13.77
N LYS A 560 -12.03 1.13 13.06
CA LYS A 560 -12.29 1.36 11.62
C LYS A 560 -12.03 0.09 10.78
N LEU A 561 -10.92 -0.61 11.05
CA LEU A 561 -10.61 -1.85 10.36
C LEU A 561 -11.60 -2.96 10.70
N ALA A 562 -11.99 -3.10 11.96
CA ALA A 562 -12.99 -4.07 12.40
C ALA A 562 -14.36 -3.83 11.73
N ASP A 563 -14.79 -2.58 11.67
CA ASP A 563 -16.05 -2.18 11.00
C ASP A 563 -15.98 -2.50 9.49
N THR A 564 -14.85 -2.24 8.83
CA THR A 564 -14.63 -2.59 7.43
C THR A 564 -14.69 -4.10 7.21
N LYS A 565 -14.08 -4.89 8.09
CA LYS A 565 -14.10 -6.35 8.01
C LYS A 565 -15.52 -6.88 8.15
N LYS A 566 -16.27 -6.37 9.13
CA LYS A 566 -17.68 -6.73 9.33
C LYS A 566 -18.53 -6.38 8.11
N ALA A 567 -18.38 -5.19 7.55
CA ALA A 567 -19.11 -4.79 6.34
C ALA A 567 -18.79 -5.70 5.12
N ASN A 568 -17.54 -6.15 4.98
CA ASN A 568 -17.14 -7.09 3.93
C ASN A 568 -17.75 -8.48 4.14
N GLU A 569 -17.80 -8.96 5.38
CA GLU A 569 -18.45 -10.23 5.73
C GLU A 569 -19.95 -10.17 5.44
N GLU A 570 -20.62 -9.07 5.81
CA GLU A 570 -22.03 -8.84 5.46
C GLU A 570 -22.26 -8.83 3.94
N ALA A 571 -21.43 -8.08 3.19
CA ALA A 571 -21.56 -7.97 1.74
C ALA A 571 -21.28 -9.29 1.00
N SER A 572 -20.45 -10.16 1.56
CA SER A 572 -20.11 -11.46 0.97
C SER A 572 -21.08 -12.58 1.36
N TYR A 573 -22.01 -12.31 2.29
CA TYR A 573 -22.97 -13.31 2.74
C TYR A 573 -23.87 -13.76 1.61
N GLN A 574 -23.91 -15.05 1.36
CA GLN A 574 -24.85 -15.69 0.46
C GLN A 574 -25.78 -16.59 1.28
N ALA A 575 -27.09 -16.40 1.11
CA ALA A 575 -28.07 -17.28 1.72
C ALA A 575 -27.83 -18.72 1.23
N ALA A 576 -27.98 -19.68 2.13
CA ALA A 576 -27.90 -21.09 1.75
C ALA A 576 -28.89 -21.39 0.62
N PRO A 577 -28.53 -22.26 -0.33
CA PRO A 577 -29.47 -22.66 -1.38
C PRO A 577 -30.78 -23.18 -0.81
N ILE A 578 -31.90 -22.83 -1.46
CA ILE A 578 -33.20 -23.35 -1.10
C ILE A 578 -33.15 -24.88 -1.23
N LYS A 579 -33.61 -25.57 -0.18
CA LYS A 579 -33.71 -27.04 -0.18
C LYS A 579 -34.69 -27.51 -1.26
N PRO A 580 -34.65 -28.80 -1.68
CA PRO A 580 -35.61 -29.36 -2.59
C PRO A 580 -37.07 -29.11 -2.13
N GLU A 581 -37.95 -28.95 -3.07
CA GLU A 581 -39.39 -28.77 -2.82
C GLU A 581 -39.94 -29.86 -1.92
N VAL A 582 -40.80 -29.50 -0.98
CA VAL A 582 -41.57 -30.41 -0.14
C VAL A 582 -43.03 -30.15 -0.37
N SER A 583 -43.89 -31.19 -0.26
CA SER A 583 -45.34 -31.04 -0.36
C SER A 583 -45.90 -30.30 0.88
N PHE A 584 -47.06 -29.68 0.71
CA PHE A 584 -47.76 -29.09 1.85
C PHE A 584 -48.14 -30.15 2.90
N ASP A 585 -48.48 -31.36 2.46
CA ASP A 585 -48.78 -32.51 3.34
C ASP A 585 -47.54 -32.93 4.16
N ASP A 586 -46.31 -32.71 3.67
CA ASP A 586 -45.12 -32.95 4.48
C ASP A 586 -44.88 -31.85 5.52
N PHE A 587 -45.25 -30.61 5.23
CA PHE A 587 -45.19 -29.55 6.18
C PHE A 587 -46.27 -29.72 7.30
N GLU A 588 -47.47 -30.13 6.96
CA GLU A 588 -48.56 -30.39 7.94
C GLU A 588 -48.23 -31.50 8.94
N LYS A 589 -47.27 -32.39 8.62
CA LYS A 589 -46.76 -33.38 9.56
C LYS A 589 -45.95 -32.79 10.71
N LEU A 590 -45.51 -31.52 10.59
CA LEU A 590 -44.75 -30.83 11.64
C LEU A 590 -45.75 -30.06 12.53
N ASP A 591 -45.71 -30.35 13.83
CA ASP A 591 -46.49 -29.57 14.81
C ASP A 591 -45.57 -28.49 15.40
N ILE A 592 -45.63 -27.27 14.82
CA ILE A 592 -44.89 -26.11 15.29
C ILE A 592 -45.79 -25.31 16.21
N ARG A 593 -45.30 -25.03 17.44
CA ARG A 593 -46.07 -24.33 18.48
C ARG A 593 -45.30 -23.18 19.11
N VAL A 594 -46.07 -22.30 19.74
CA VAL A 594 -45.55 -21.28 20.67
C VAL A 594 -45.35 -21.92 22.04
N GLY A 595 -44.15 -21.76 22.60
CA GLY A 595 -43.84 -22.20 23.93
C GLY A 595 -43.33 -21.06 24.79
N HIS A 596 -43.82 -20.96 26.04
CA HIS A 596 -43.32 -19.99 27.02
C HIS A 596 -42.24 -20.63 27.87
N ILE A 597 -41.05 -20.02 27.93
CA ILE A 597 -39.94 -20.54 28.72
C ILE A 597 -40.13 -20.22 30.19
N LEU A 598 -40.52 -21.25 30.96
CA LEU A 598 -40.68 -21.16 32.41
C LEU A 598 -39.35 -21.17 33.16
N ASN A 599 -38.39 -21.99 32.67
CA ASN A 599 -37.06 -22.09 33.24
C ASN A 599 -36.03 -22.46 32.18
N CYS A 600 -34.80 -22.01 32.38
CA CYS A 600 -33.65 -22.36 31.55
C CYS A 600 -32.44 -22.59 32.47
N GLU A 601 -31.67 -23.66 32.24
CA GLU A 601 -30.45 -23.98 33.00
C GLU A 601 -29.37 -24.59 32.14
N LYS A 602 -28.09 -24.39 32.53
CA LYS A 602 -26.96 -25.01 31.87
C LYS A 602 -26.91 -26.51 32.21
N VAL A 603 -26.73 -27.35 31.18
CA VAL A 603 -26.63 -28.80 31.39
C VAL A 603 -25.29 -29.18 32.02
N LYS A 604 -25.30 -29.80 33.20
CA LYS A 604 -24.06 -30.28 33.84
C LYS A 604 -23.27 -31.19 32.88
N LYS A 605 -21.99 -30.95 32.75
CA LYS A 605 -21.06 -31.67 31.87
C LYS A 605 -21.19 -31.34 30.36
N SER A 606 -21.98 -30.33 29.99
CA SER A 606 -22.01 -29.81 28.58
C SER A 606 -21.71 -28.30 28.52
N LYS A 607 -20.77 -27.94 27.66
CA LYS A 607 -20.48 -26.50 27.35
C LYS A 607 -21.41 -25.95 26.27
N LYS A 608 -22.24 -26.81 25.64
CA LYS A 608 -23.04 -26.44 24.46
C LYS A 608 -24.54 -26.44 24.72
N LEU A 609 -25.02 -27.15 25.75
CA LEU A 609 -26.45 -27.38 25.95
C LEU A 609 -27.06 -26.50 27.04
N LEU A 610 -28.19 -25.90 26.72
CA LEU A 610 -29.18 -25.35 27.67
C LEU A 610 -30.35 -26.32 27.75
N LYS A 611 -30.89 -26.55 28.98
CA LYS A 611 -32.14 -27.27 29.24
C LYS A 611 -33.22 -26.26 29.50
N PHE A 612 -34.31 -26.38 28.80
CA PHE A 612 -35.49 -25.54 28.87
C PHE A 612 -36.64 -26.34 29.53
N THR A 613 -37.39 -25.66 30.39
CA THR A 613 -38.72 -26.04 30.82
C THR A 613 -39.67 -25.11 30.17
N ILE A 614 -40.60 -25.61 29.33
CA ILE A 614 -41.47 -24.84 28.48
C ILE A 614 -42.94 -25.17 28.82
N ASP A 615 -43.77 -24.14 29.02
CA ASP A 615 -45.19 -24.22 28.96
C ASP A 615 -45.65 -24.22 27.49
N ASP A 616 -46.25 -25.33 27.04
CA ASP A 616 -46.74 -25.52 25.69
C ASP A 616 -48.28 -25.52 25.62
N GLY A 617 -48.94 -25.06 26.70
CA GLY A 617 -50.39 -24.97 26.80
C GLY A 617 -51.09 -26.31 27.05
N SER A 618 -50.34 -27.44 27.17
CA SER A 618 -50.92 -28.77 27.45
C SER A 618 -51.25 -29.02 28.93
N GLY A 619 -50.84 -28.15 29.83
CA GLY A 619 -50.93 -28.33 31.26
C GLY A 619 -49.81 -29.20 31.85
N VAL A 620 -48.85 -29.66 31.03
CA VAL A 620 -47.68 -30.44 31.46
C VAL A 620 -46.44 -29.74 30.98
N GLU A 621 -45.48 -29.48 31.86
CA GLU A 621 -44.22 -28.85 31.51
C GLU A 621 -43.40 -29.73 30.55
N ARG A 622 -42.94 -29.15 29.47
CA ARG A 622 -42.14 -29.82 28.42
C ARG A 622 -40.64 -29.53 28.63
N THR A 623 -39.81 -30.54 28.58
CA THR A 623 -38.37 -30.40 28.61
C THR A 623 -37.80 -30.40 27.21
N ILE A 624 -37.03 -29.36 26.85
CA ILE A 624 -36.27 -29.30 25.56
C ILE A 624 -34.82 -28.97 25.87
N CYS A 625 -33.89 -29.68 25.21
CA CYS A 625 -32.47 -29.35 25.21
C CYS A 625 -32.06 -28.74 23.88
N SER A 626 -31.35 -27.60 23.91
CA SER A 626 -30.86 -26.93 22.72
C SER A 626 -29.36 -26.59 22.83
N GLY A 627 -28.64 -26.65 21.69
CA GLY A 627 -27.21 -26.43 21.57
C GLY A 627 -26.78 -24.97 21.56
N ILE A 628 -27.44 -24.07 22.28
CA ILE A 628 -27.28 -22.63 22.18
C ILE A 628 -26.61 -21.97 23.39
N ALA A 629 -25.97 -22.75 24.27
CA ALA A 629 -25.31 -22.24 25.48
C ALA A 629 -24.07 -21.34 25.19
N ALA A 630 -23.56 -21.33 23.96
CA ALA A 630 -22.51 -20.42 23.54
C ALA A 630 -23.02 -19.00 23.18
N TYR A 631 -24.33 -18.85 23.01
CA TYR A 631 -24.97 -17.62 22.51
C TYR A 631 -25.84 -16.92 23.55
N TYR A 632 -26.33 -17.66 24.55
CA TYR A 632 -27.25 -17.14 25.56
C TYR A 632 -26.90 -17.62 26.97
N GLU A 633 -26.99 -16.72 27.92
CA GLU A 633 -27.10 -17.09 29.33
C GLU A 633 -28.55 -17.42 29.64
N PRO A 634 -28.81 -18.38 30.56
CA PRO A 634 -30.18 -18.85 30.89
C PRO A 634 -31.17 -17.72 31.22
N GLU A 635 -30.72 -16.71 31.97
CA GLU A 635 -31.54 -15.60 32.45
C GLU A 635 -32.07 -14.72 31.32
N GLN A 636 -31.40 -14.71 30.15
CA GLN A 636 -31.83 -13.94 28.98
C GLN A 636 -33.06 -14.55 28.29
N LEU A 637 -33.30 -15.84 28.52
CA LEU A 637 -34.32 -16.62 27.82
C LEU A 637 -35.55 -16.90 28.67
N ILE A 638 -35.44 -16.90 29.99
CA ILE A 638 -36.55 -17.13 30.89
C ILE A 638 -37.61 -16.05 30.70
N GLY A 639 -38.87 -16.47 30.62
CA GLY A 639 -40.03 -15.59 30.42
C GLY A 639 -40.24 -15.14 28.96
N LYS A 640 -39.47 -15.69 28.01
CA LYS A 640 -39.64 -15.42 26.57
C LYS A 640 -40.53 -16.47 25.91
N ASP A 641 -41.23 -16.02 24.87
CA ASP A 641 -41.98 -16.90 23.99
C ASP A 641 -41.11 -17.31 22.79
N VAL A 642 -41.10 -18.62 22.48
CA VAL A 642 -40.29 -19.19 21.40
C VAL A 642 -41.12 -20.09 20.52
N LEU A 643 -40.68 -20.26 19.27
CA LEU A 643 -41.22 -21.28 18.38
C LEU A 643 -40.43 -22.59 18.54
N PHE A 644 -41.15 -23.69 18.62
CA PHE A 644 -40.55 -25.02 18.70
C PHE A 644 -41.35 -26.07 17.93
N VAL A 645 -40.68 -27.10 17.46
CA VAL A 645 -41.34 -28.30 16.89
C VAL A 645 -41.70 -29.25 18.03
N ALA A 646 -43.00 -29.50 18.18
CA ALA A 646 -43.54 -30.21 19.35
C ALA A 646 -43.59 -31.73 19.18
N ASN A 647 -43.68 -32.23 17.95
CA ASN A 647 -43.93 -33.62 17.64
C ASN A 647 -42.71 -34.43 17.18
N PHE A 648 -41.49 -33.96 17.48
CA PHE A 648 -40.32 -34.83 17.30
C PHE A 648 -40.29 -35.95 18.35
N ALA A 649 -39.88 -37.13 17.93
CA ALA A 649 -39.65 -38.21 18.84
C ALA A 649 -38.65 -37.81 19.96
N PRO A 650 -38.94 -38.09 21.23
CA PRO A 650 -38.06 -37.73 22.37
C PRO A 650 -36.66 -38.26 22.15
N ARG A 651 -35.65 -37.41 22.40
CA ARG A 651 -34.22 -37.77 22.24
C ARG A 651 -33.47 -37.53 23.54
N LYS A 652 -32.67 -38.53 23.97
CA LYS A 652 -31.78 -38.38 25.13
C LYS A 652 -30.54 -37.57 24.74
N MET A 653 -30.32 -36.46 25.43
CA MET A 653 -29.17 -35.57 25.29
C MET A 653 -28.49 -35.40 26.64
N MET A 654 -27.26 -35.92 26.83
CA MET A 654 -26.54 -35.92 28.09
C MET A 654 -27.37 -36.46 29.29
N GLY A 655 -28.20 -37.49 29.04
CA GLY A 655 -29.04 -38.12 30.07
C GLY A 655 -30.40 -37.45 30.29
N ILE A 656 -30.68 -36.33 29.64
CA ILE A 656 -31.92 -35.58 29.68
C ILE A 656 -32.76 -35.94 28.44
N GLU A 657 -34.04 -36.25 28.63
CA GLU A 657 -34.92 -36.50 27.51
C GLU A 657 -35.49 -35.17 26.98
N SER A 658 -35.10 -34.82 25.74
CA SER A 658 -35.57 -33.64 25.02
C SER A 658 -36.81 -33.97 24.17
N GLN A 659 -37.88 -33.26 24.37
CA GLN A 659 -39.22 -33.51 23.81
C GLN A 659 -39.60 -32.45 22.75
N GLY A 660 -38.67 -32.09 21.88
CA GLY A 660 -38.90 -31.12 20.82
C GLY A 660 -37.61 -30.37 20.43
N MET A 661 -37.77 -29.38 19.56
CA MET A 661 -36.65 -28.59 19.06
C MET A 661 -37.04 -27.10 18.99
N ILE A 662 -36.32 -26.24 19.71
CA ILE A 662 -36.49 -24.77 19.60
C ILE A 662 -35.95 -24.31 18.24
N LEU A 663 -36.69 -23.49 17.51
CA LEU A 663 -36.29 -22.91 16.24
C LEU A 663 -35.37 -21.70 16.46
N SER A 664 -34.30 -21.63 15.69
CA SER A 664 -33.36 -20.53 15.73
C SER A 664 -32.80 -20.26 14.36
N ALA A 665 -32.40 -19.04 14.07
CA ALA A 665 -31.72 -18.62 12.88
C ALA A 665 -30.26 -18.27 13.21
N VAL A 666 -29.32 -18.72 12.37
CA VAL A 666 -27.91 -18.35 12.45
C VAL A 666 -27.63 -17.26 11.43
N ASN A 667 -27.09 -16.14 11.88
CA ASN A 667 -26.76 -14.99 11.07
C ASN A 667 -25.41 -15.20 10.36
N PHE A 668 -25.05 -14.31 9.41
CA PHE A 668 -23.79 -14.33 8.65
C PHE A 668 -22.54 -14.25 9.54
N ASP A 669 -22.61 -13.54 10.67
CA ASP A 669 -21.52 -13.38 11.66
C ASP A 669 -21.42 -14.57 12.64
N GLY A 670 -22.22 -15.61 12.41
CA GLY A 670 -22.31 -16.77 13.29
C GLY A 670 -23.14 -16.51 14.55
N SER A 671 -23.67 -15.32 14.76
CA SER A 671 -24.62 -15.07 15.86
C SER A 671 -25.92 -15.86 15.65
N LEU A 672 -26.52 -16.31 16.76
CA LEU A 672 -27.75 -17.10 16.72
C LEU A 672 -28.87 -16.34 17.39
N ASN A 673 -30.01 -16.27 16.71
CA ASN A 673 -31.25 -15.70 17.25
C ASN A 673 -32.31 -16.78 17.40
N VAL A 674 -32.85 -16.90 18.60
CA VAL A 674 -34.00 -17.75 18.84
C VAL A 674 -35.24 -17.08 18.24
N THR A 675 -36.04 -17.85 17.50
CA THR A 675 -37.25 -17.29 16.86
C THR A 675 -38.30 -16.93 17.91
N SER A 676 -38.82 -15.69 17.82
CA SER A 676 -39.89 -15.16 18.69
C SER A 676 -40.95 -14.49 17.84
N LEU A 677 -42.10 -14.25 18.45
CA LEU A 677 -43.23 -13.61 17.79
C LEU A 677 -43.23 -12.09 18.03
N LEU A 678 -43.73 -11.33 17.07
CA LEU A 678 -43.87 -9.87 17.17
C LEU A 678 -44.91 -9.42 18.17
N GLY A 679 -45.83 -10.31 18.54
CA GLY A 679 -46.91 -10.00 19.49
C GLY A 679 -47.13 -11.13 20.53
N LYS A 680 -47.88 -10.87 21.57
CA LYS A 680 -48.24 -11.87 22.60
C LYS A 680 -49.23 -12.89 22.04
N VAL A 681 -48.84 -14.15 22.10
CA VAL A 681 -49.64 -15.31 21.71
C VAL A 681 -49.67 -16.29 22.84
N LYS A 682 -50.77 -16.98 23.09
CA LYS A 682 -50.89 -17.96 24.18
C LYS A 682 -49.95 -19.15 23.91
N PRO A 683 -49.29 -19.69 24.94
CA PRO A 683 -48.56 -20.96 24.84
C PRO A 683 -49.46 -22.06 24.27
N GLY A 684 -48.89 -22.93 23.44
CA GLY A 684 -49.62 -23.99 22.74
C GLY A 684 -50.31 -23.60 21.43
N SER A 685 -50.34 -22.28 21.08
CA SER A 685 -50.87 -21.87 19.79
C SER A 685 -50.06 -22.48 18.66
N GLN A 686 -50.74 -23.04 17.68
CA GLN A 686 -50.15 -23.66 16.51
C GLN A 686 -49.69 -22.60 15.51
N VAL A 687 -48.57 -22.86 14.87
CA VAL A 687 -47.99 -22.03 13.80
C VAL A 687 -48.13 -22.78 12.49
N GLY A 688 -48.78 -22.14 11.51
CA GLY A 688 -49.00 -22.72 10.19
C GLY A 688 -49.03 -21.66 9.11
#